data_fdfc5641b11cf4ba17e711984cbf3413
#
_entry.id   fdfc5641b11cf4ba17e711984cbf3413
#
_cell.length_a   1.000
_cell.length_b   1.000
_cell.length_c   1.000
_cell.angle_alpha   90.00
_cell.angle_beta   90.00
_cell.angle_gamma   90.00
#
_symmetry.space_group_name_H-M   'P 1'
#
loop_
_entity.id
_entity.type
_entity.pdbx_description
1 polymer ?
#
loop_
_entity_poly.entity_id
_entity_poly.type
_entity_poly.pdbx_seq_one_letter_code
_entity_poly.pdbx_strand_id
1 'polypeptide(L)'
;LRGLGNNFTQLLIDGQRVPPGFSLESLSPEQVERIEILRAPTAETGARAIAGTINIITREGFKRRLNDLRLGFGYENGKLSPGVNWSHNDNAGNLNYTLSASAFRPMRENTNLTRTTVSDAINGALLEDRSNRSVTEDRRYGLNLNGRLLWRLGEGGDSLSLTPSVFHSSARGDGRFVLDQALRRPITPVFYDTATSRTDSSFTNARLGGQWRQRIDNVRYELNGGAGTFRNENDTLRLENLKTSSAPLRTLQDRSNTRENSFNATLKATSLLGGTPDKPGTEHTLVGGGEIDTQQRTETRSSQQNGVPQLSDFGDDLKASSLRLAAYIQDEWTITPQWGAYAGLRWEGITTRGDAGQAGSAGVAARPTNRSSVWTPLFQTVWKPDPKSRDQVRLALTRSYRSPSLGNLIARPTINRDFPVSGPNRETSPDSAGNPALKPELATGVDLALERYLSSGGVLSVNLFHRNISNLMRGVTTLEAVSWSPVPRFVRRMRNIGDATTSGIEMEAKFRLDQLITGAPGVELRGNLSLFDSKVSAVPGPDNRLDQQAKATANIGADYRFRGTPFTVGGNANWVPGSTIKLDPDQFVTTSTKTVWDGYALWTINSAMGLRLLGSNLAPRDFATINQNDTLTPAGNERTTLRNTGPSYMNWQLRLELKL
;
A
#
# COMPACT_ATOMS: atom_id res chain seq x y z
N LEU A 1 0.97 -7.26 6.01
CA LEU A 1 0.43 -8.30 6.87
C LEU A 1 0.27 -9.60 6.07
N ARG A 2 0.46 -10.76 6.68
CA ARG A 2 0.27 -12.11 6.10
C ARG A 2 1.02 -12.35 4.78
N GLY A 3 2.13 -11.66 4.57
CA GLY A 3 2.89 -11.74 3.32
C GLY A 3 2.16 -11.25 2.07
N LEU A 4 0.92 -10.77 2.20
CA LEU A 4 0.14 -10.25 1.09
C LEU A 4 0.54 -8.81 0.78
N GLY A 5 0.46 -8.42 -0.49
CA GLY A 5 0.83 -7.08 -0.94
C GLY A 5 -0.02 -5.96 -0.30
N ASN A 6 0.39 -4.71 -0.48
CA ASN A 6 -0.22 -3.53 0.15
C ASN A 6 -1.72 -3.40 -0.11
N ASN A 7 -2.22 -3.89 -1.23
CA ASN A 7 -3.65 -3.84 -1.59
C ASN A 7 -4.54 -4.75 -0.74
N PHE A 8 -3.98 -5.64 0.07
CA PHE A 8 -4.70 -6.56 0.96
C PHE A 8 -4.75 -6.07 2.41
N THR A 9 -4.01 -5.00 2.74
CA THR A 9 -3.97 -4.40 4.07
C THR A 9 -4.68 -3.05 4.05
N GLN A 10 -5.59 -2.82 4.99
CA GLN A 10 -6.22 -1.52 5.19
C GLN A 10 -5.34 -0.66 6.09
N LEU A 11 -5.15 0.61 5.72
CA LEU A 11 -4.49 1.61 6.54
C LEU A 11 -5.50 2.64 7.03
N LEU A 12 -5.53 2.87 8.33
CA LEU A 12 -6.37 3.87 8.99
C LEU A 12 -5.50 4.86 9.78
N ILE A 13 -6.00 6.07 9.96
CA ILE A 13 -5.50 7.05 10.91
C ILE A 13 -6.69 7.46 11.78
N ASP A 14 -6.58 7.25 13.10
CA ASP A 14 -7.66 7.48 14.07
C ASP A 14 -8.98 6.82 13.64
N GLY A 15 -8.91 5.59 13.14
CA GLY A 15 -10.05 4.83 12.64
C GLY A 15 -10.56 5.26 11.25
N GLN A 16 -10.01 6.31 10.63
CA GLN A 16 -10.42 6.80 9.32
C GLN A 16 -9.49 6.31 8.22
N ARG A 17 -10.06 5.96 7.05
CA ARG A 17 -9.27 5.51 5.91
C ARG A 17 -8.31 6.59 5.42
N VAL A 18 -7.10 6.16 5.14
CA VAL A 18 -6.10 7.00 4.49
C VAL A 18 -6.49 7.21 3.02
N PRO A 19 -6.47 8.46 2.53
CA PRO A 19 -6.80 8.74 1.13
C PRO A 19 -5.77 8.16 0.16
N PRO A 20 -6.16 7.93 -1.10
CA PRO A 20 -5.22 7.52 -2.14
C PRO A 20 -4.01 8.47 -2.22
N GLY A 21 -2.82 7.90 -2.36
CA GLY A 21 -1.58 8.67 -2.47
C GLY A 21 -1.02 9.23 -1.15
N PHE A 22 -1.64 8.97 -0.03
CA PHE A 22 -1.07 9.34 1.27
C PHE A 22 0.23 8.56 1.53
N SER A 23 1.28 9.27 1.93
CA SER A 23 2.53 8.66 2.38
C SER A 23 2.61 8.68 3.90
N LEU A 24 2.97 7.53 4.50
CA LEU A 24 3.25 7.44 5.94
C LEU A 24 4.41 8.36 6.36
N GLU A 25 5.31 8.68 5.44
CA GLU A 25 6.40 9.63 5.67
C GLU A 25 5.89 11.06 5.95
N SER A 26 4.62 11.34 5.63
CA SER A 26 3.99 12.62 5.92
C SER A 26 3.60 12.79 7.40
N LEU A 27 3.50 11.69 8.16
CA LEU A 27 3.26 11.73 9.61
C LEU A 27 4.59 11.84 10.36
N SER A 28 4.70 12.80 11.25
CA SER A 28 5.84 12.82 12.16
C SER A 28 5.65 11.77 13.27
N PRO A 29 6.70 11.03 13.67
CA PRO A 29 6.60 10.02 14.73
C PRO A 29 6.06 10.58 16.06
N GLU A 30 6.23 11.88 16.32
CA GLU A 30 5.74 12.55 17.53
C GLU A 30 4.22 12.70 17.54
N GLN A 31 3.59 12.75 16.38
CA GLN A 31 2.13 12.77 16.25
C GLN A 31 1.53 11.40 16.53
N VAL A 32 2.31 10.33 16.41
CA VAL A 32 1.82 8.96 16.62
C VAL A 32 1.90 8.62 18.11
N GLU A 33 0.76 8.21 18.68
CA GLU A 33 0.69 7.66 20.04
C GLU A 33 1.05 6.18 20.01
N ARG A 34 0.39 5.43 19.10
CA ARG A 34 0.61 3.99 18.91
C ARG A 34 0.15 3.55 17.54
N ILE A 35 0.60 2.38 17.13
CA ILE A 35 0.14 1.70 15.92
C ILE A 35 -0.57 0.43 16.37
N GLU A 36 -1.84 0.30 15.98
CA GLU A 36 -2.67 -0.86 16.25
C GLU A 36 -2.68 -1.76 15.03
N ILE A 37 -2.33 -3.03 15.21
CA ILE A 37 -2.38 -4.04 14.16
C ILE A 37 -3.59 -4.94 14.44
N LEU A 38 -4.68 -4.69 13.70
CA LEU A 38 -5.90 -5.47 13.78
C LEU A 38 -5.82 -6.63 12.80
N ARG A 39 -5.38 -7.78 13.27
CA ARG A 39 -5.28 -9.01 12.45
C ARG A 39 -6.65 -9.58 12.11
N ALA A 40 -7.61 -9.46 13.01
CA ALA A 40 -9.02 -9.75 12.80
C ALA A 40 -9.82 -8.44 12.78
N PRO A 41 -10.70 -8.22 11.79
CA PRO A 41 -11.55 -7.04 11.73
C PRO A 41 -12.63 -7.10 12.81
N THR A 42 -13.21 -5.94 13.15
CA THR A 42 -14.44 -5.81 13.92
C THR A 42 -15.57 -5.33 13.00
N ALA A 43 -16.82 -5.44 13.42
CA ALA A 43 -17.93 -4.93 12.61
C ALA A 43 -17.83 -3.40 12.46
N GLU A 44 -17.32 -2.70 13.46
CA GLU A 44 -17.03 -1.26 13.45
C GLU A 44 -15.94 -0.89 12.44
N THR A 45 -14.77 -1.52 12.50
CA THR A 45 -13.64 -1.20 11.61
C THR A 45 -13.87 -1.61 10.17
N GLY A 46 -14.84 -2.49 9.95
CA GLY A 46 -15.15 -3.06 8.66
C GLY A 46 -14.13 -4.12 8.22
N ALA A 47 -14.57 -5.00 7.35
CA ALA A 47 -13.82 -6.18 6.92
C ALA A 47 -13.28 -6.02 5.48
N ARG A 48 -12.80 -4.82 5.11
CA ARG A 48 -12.40 -4.46 3.74
C ARG A 48 -10.99 -4.90 3.35
N ALA A 49 -10.29 -5.59 4.23
CA ALA A 49 -8.94 -6.03 3.98
C ALA A 49 -8.75 -7.47 4.39
N ILE A 50 -8.34 -8.30 3.46
CA ILE A 50 -8.14 -9.74 3.66
C ILE A 50 -6.94 -10.00 4.59
N ALA A 51 -5.91 -9.17 4.52
CA ALA A 51 -4.71 -9.31 5.35
C ALA A 51 -4.85 -8.70 6.75
N GLY A 52 -5.79 -7.78 6.97
CA GLY A 52 -5.98 -7.08 8.23
C GLY A 52 -5.84 -5.57 8.09
N THR A 53 -5.91 -4.87 9.21
CA THR A 53 -5.93 -3.40 9.29
C THR A 53 -4.78 -2.91 10.15
N ILE A 54 -4.11 -1.87 9.71
CA ILE A 54 -3.14 -1.09 10.48
C ILE A 54 -3.81 0.25 10.80
N ASN A 55 -4.02 0.55 12.07
CA ASN A 55 -4.61 1.79 12.53
C ASN A 55 -3.55 2.61 13.28
N ILE A 56 -3.23 3.77 12.77
CA ILE A 56 -2.29 4.70 13.38
C ILE A 56 -3.10 5.63 14.26
N ILE A 57 -2.91 5.51 15.57
CA ILE A 57 -3.56 6.39 16.55
C ILE A 57 -2.67 7.59 16.79
N THR A 58 -3.21 8.77 16.50
CA THR A 58 -2.53 10.02 16.78
C THR A 58 -2.74 10.44 18.24
N ARG A 59 -1.76 11.16 18.79
CA ARG A 59 -1.82 11.59 20.20
C ARG A 59 -3.02 12.49 20.45
N GLU A 60 -3.85 12.12 21.42
CA GLU A 60 -4.96 12.92 21.92
C GLU A 60 -4.51 13.82 23.08
N GLY A 61 -4.71 15.10 22.90
CA GLY A 61 -4.58 16.07 23.96
C GLY A 61 -3.16 16.47 24.33
N PHE A 62 -3.11 17.48 25.18
CA PHE A 62 -1.90 18.13 25.63
C PHE A 62 -1.34 17.39 26.88
N LYS A 63 -0.55 16.34 26.65
CA LYS A 63 0.20 15.68 27.74
C LYS A 63 1.58 16.27 27.97
N ARG A 64 2.16 16.91 26.95
CA ARG A 64 3.51 17.50 26.98
C ARG A 64 3.61 18.58 25.92
N ARG A 65 4.18 19.73 26.25
CA ARG A 65 4.51 20.77 25.26
C ARG A 65 5.49 20.21 24.25
N LEU A 66 5.17 20.36 22.97
CA LEU A 66 6.02 20.05 21.85
C LEU A 66 6.26 21.35 21.10
N ASN A 67 7.50 21.65 20.82
CA ASN A 67 7.91 22.64 19.85
C ASN A 67 9.21 22.11 19.25
N ASP A 68 9.08 21.11 18.39
CA ASP A 68 10.19 20.35 17.86
C ASP A 68 10.50 20.81 16.44
N LEU A 69 11.75 21.17 16.19
CA LEU A 69 12.28 21.46 14.87
C LEU A 69 13.32 20.40 14.49
N ARG A 70 13.21 19.84 13.30
CA ARG A 70 14.15 18.87 12.75
C ARG A 70 14.68 19.32 11.42
N LEU A 71 15.98 19.33 11.30
CA LEU A 71 16.70 19.60 10.05
C LEU A 71 17.37 18.30 9.61
N GLY A 72 17.07 17.86 8.41
CA GLY A 72 17.56 16.59 7.85
C GLY A 72 18.31 16.80 6.54
N PHE A 73 19.42 16.06 6.36
CA PHE A 73 20.19 16.00 5.13
C PHE A 73 20.40 14.54 4.75
N GLY A 74 19.70 14.11 3.68
CA GLY A 74 19.89 12.80 3.09
C GLY A 74 20.96 12.81 2.01
N TYR A 75 21.68 11.69 1.87
CA TYR A 75 22.67 11.48 0.81
C TYR A 75 22.56 10.05 0.27
N GLU A 76 22.33 9.92 -1.04
CA GLU A 76 22.24 8.67 -1.76
C GLU A 76 22.83 8.82 -3.16
N ASN A 77 23.75 7.95 -3.54
CA ASN A 77 24.34 7.92 -4.90
C ASN A 77 24.72 9.30 -5.45
N GLY A 78 25.46 10.12 -4.68
CA GLY A 78 25.89 11.46 -5.09
C GLY A 78 24.81 12.55 -5.04
N LYS A 79 23.59 12.25 -4.58
CA LYS A 79 22.48 13.19 -4.52
C LYS A 79 22.17 13.58 -3.07
N LEU A 80 21.97 14.88 -2.85
CA LEU A 80 21.58 15.46 -1.56
C LEU A 80 20.08 15.69 -1.49
N SER A 81 19.48 15.36 -0.34
CA SER A 81 18.04 15.45 -0.07
C SER A 81 17.78 16.19 1.24
N PRO A 82 17.78 17.53 1.25
CA PRO A 82 17.47 18.30 2.45
C PRO A 82 15.98 18.27 2.80
N GLY A 83 15.68 18.37 4.08
CA GLY A 83 14.32 18.46 4.59
C GLY A 83 14.25 19.16 5.95
N VAL A 84 13.12 19.76 6.23
CA VAL A 84 12.79 20.38 7.51
C VAL A 84 11.41 19.89 7.95
N ASN A 85 11.27 19.65 9.25
CA ASN A 85 10.00 19.34 9.89
C ASN A 85 9.88 20.15 11.18
N TRP A 86 8.73 20.77 11.39
CA TRP A 86 8.38 21.47 12.60
C TRP A 86 7.05 20.93 13.13
N SER A 87 6.95 20.74 14.45
CA SER A 87 5.74 20.30 15.12
C SER A 87 5.56 21.09 16.41
N HIS A 88 4.37 21.64 16.58
CA HIS A 88 4.01 22.43 17.74
C HIS A 88 2.65 22.02 18.29
N ASN A 89 2.51 21.93 19.60
CA ASN A 89 1.22 21.80 20.25
C ASN A 89 1.08 22.81 21.40
N ASP A 90 -0.13 23.32 21.61
CA ASP A 90 -0.46 24.16 22.74
C ASP A 90 -1.98 24.07 23.04
N ASN A 91 -2.42 24.79 24.06
CA ASN A 91 -3.83 24.92 24.41
C ASN A 91 -4.23 26.38 24.55
N ALA A 92 -5.48 26.68 24.22
CA ALA A 92 -6.12 27.97 24.39
C ALA A 92 -7.53 27.75 24.95
N GLY A 93 -7.68 27.87 26.28
CA GLY A 93 -8.93 27.54 26.96
C GLY A 93 -9.30 26.05 26.77
N ASN A 94 -10.45 25.80 26.20
CA ASN A 94 -10.93 24.43 25.92
C ASN A 94 -10.40 23.85 24.60
N LEU A 95 -9.69 24.62 23.79
CA LEU A 95 -9.06 24.18 22.53
C LEU A 95 -7.66 23.65 22.81
N ASN A 96 -7.42 22.38 22.47
CA ASN A 96 -6.07 21.83 22.31
C ASN A 96 -5.74 21.76 20.81
N TYR A 97 -4.56 22.18 20.43
CA TYR A 97 -4.17 22.10 19.03
C TYR A 97 -2.76 21.55 18.84
N THR A 98 -2.59 20.83 17.74
CA THR A 98 -1.29 20.36 17.25
C THR A 98 -1.18 20.79 15.81
N LEU A 99 -0.06 21.42 15.44
CA LEU A 99 0.26 21.83 14.09
C LEU A 99 1.59 21.21 13.70
N SER A 100 1.70 20.76 12.46
CA SER A 100 2.98 20.35 11.89
C SER A 100 3.12 20.81 10.46
N ALA A 101 4.35 21.18 10.11
CA ALA A 101 4.74 21.58 8.77
C ALA A 101 6.04 20.88 8.40
N SER A 102 6.12 20.36 7.19
CA SER A 102 7.37 19.84 6.64
C SER A 102 7.57 20.27 5.20
N ALA A 103 8.82 20.54 4.86
CA ALA A 103 9.25 20.79 3.50
C ALA A 103 10.47 19.91 3.20
N PHE A 104 10.53 19.35 1.99
CA PHE A 104 11.60 18.44 1.59
C PHE A 104 11.92 18.56 0.12
N ARG A 105 13.17 18.26 -0.23
CA ARG A 105 13.67 18.29 -1.60
C ARG A 105 14.51 17.03 -1.87
N PRO A 106 13.91 15.85 -2.02
CA PRO A 106 14.65 14.67 -2.41
C PRO A 106 15.14 14.78 -3.86
N MET A 107 16.38 14.33 -4.05
CA MET A 107 16.95 14.07 -5.37
C MET A 107 17.38 12.61 -5.40
N ARG A 108 16.93 11.88 -6.43
CA ARG A 108 17.23 10.45 -6.59
C ARG A 108 17.63 10.16 -8.04
N GLU A 109 18.57 9.26 -8.19
CA GLU A 109 18.88 8.64 -9.46
C GLU A 109 18.45 7.18 -9.44
N ASN A 110 17.56 6.83 -10.34
CA ASN A 110 17.09 5.47 -10.51
C ASN A 110 17.69 4.88 -11.78
N THR A 111 18.53 3.87 -11.63
CA THR A 111 19.04 3.08 -12.74
C THR A 111 18.25 1.78 -12.82
N ASN A 112 17.87 1.36 -14.02
CA ASN A 112 17.25 0.06 -14.26
C ASN A 112 17.85 -0.56 -15.51
N LEU A 113 18.15 -1.87 -15.45
CA LEU A 113 18.59 -2.67 -16.56
C LEU A 113 17.52 -3.72 -16.85
N THR A 114 16.91 -3.61 -18.03
CA THR A 114 15.93 -4.58 -18.54
C THR A 114 16.55 -5.37 -19.67
N ARG A 115 16.71 -6.69 -19.53
CA ARG A 115 17.13 -7.57 -20.60
C ARG A 115 15.96 -8.46 -21.03
N THR A 116 15.67 -8.48 -22.31
CA THR A 116 14.67 -9.35 -22.92
C THR A 116 15.38 -10.33 -23.83
N THR A 117 15.21 -11.63 -23.58
CA THR A 117 15.67 -12.69 -24.46
C THR A 117 14.48 -13.50 -24.96
N VAL A 118 14.54 -13.90 -26.23
CA VAL A 118 13.61 -14.90 -26.80
C VAL A 118 14.44 -16.07 -27.24
N SER A 119 14.09 -17.27 -26.81
CA SER A 119 14.75 -18.51 -27.20
C SER A 119 13.70 -19.54 -27.62
N ASP A 120 14.13 -20.47 -28.47
CA ASP A 120 13.38 -21.70 -28.73
C ASP A 120 13.25 -22.47 -27.40
N ALA A 121 12.03 -22.81 -27.00
CA ALA A 121 11.78 -23.43 -25.69
C ALA A 121 12.20 -24.92 -25.64
N ILE A 122 12.45 -25.55 -26.81
CA ILE A 122 12.82 -26.97 -26.94
C ILE A 122 14.35 -27.15 -26.92
N ASN A 123 15.05 -26.42 -27.78
CA ASN A 123 16.51 -26.59 -27.96
C ASN A 123 17.32 -25.46 -27.28
N GLY A 124 16.67 -24.41 -26.75
CA GLY A 124 17.34 -23.29 -26.09
C GLY A 124 18.06 -22.30 -27.01
N ALA A 125 17.95 -22.45 -28.33
CA ALA A 125 18.59 -21.54 -29.28
C ALA A 125 18.11 -20.11 -29.10
N LEU A 126 19.03 -19.16 -28.97
CA LEU A 126 18.70 -17.74 -28.78
C LEU A 126 18.22 -17.16 -30.13
N LEU A 127 17.02 -16.57 -30.11
CA LEU A 127 16.34 -15.97 -31.26
C LEU A 127 16.37 -14.44 -31.22
N GLU A 128 16.35 -13.85 -30.03
CA GLU A 128 16.39 -12.41 -29.82
C GLU A 128 17.08 -12.10 -28.51
N ASP A 129 17.92 -11.06 -28.47
CA ASP A 129 18.53 -10.53 -27.26
C ASP A 129 18.60 -9.02 -27.35
N ARG A 130 17.94 -8.36 -26.40
CA ARG A 130 17.99 -6.92 -26.27
C ARG A 130 18.13 -6.51 -24.80
N SER A 131 18.88 -5.44 -24.56
CA SER A 131 19.02 -4.84 -23.24
C SER A 131 18.71 -3.35 -23.30
N ASN A 132 17.94 -2.86 -22.35
CA ASN A 132 17.61 -1.45 -22.18
C ASN A 132 18.14 -0.99 -20.83
N ARG A 133 19.09 -0.08 -20.84
CA ARG A 133 19.56 0.61 -19.65
C ARG A 133 18.87 1.95 -19.57
N SER A 134 18.15 2.20 -18.48
CA SER A 134 17.54 3.49 -18.18
C SER A 134 18.18 4.10 -16.95
N VAL A 135 18.46 5.40 -17.02
CA VAL A 135 18.89 6.23 -15.89
C VAL A 135 17.94 7.41 -15.80
N THR A 136 17.22 7.54 -14.69
CA THR A 136 16.28 8.64 -14.47
C THR A 136 16.68 9.42 -13.22
N GLU A 137 16.91 10.70 -13.38
CA GLU A 137 17.12 11.63 -12.27
C GLU A 137 15.79 12.29 -11.92
N ASP A 138 15.32 12.05 -10.70
CA ASP A 138 14.07 12.60 -10.16
C ASP A 138 14.39 13.67 -9.12
N ARG A 139 13.85 14.88 -9.33
CA ARG A 139 13.97 16.04 -8.45
C ARG A 139 12.58 16.45 -7.99
N ARG A 140 12.34 16.32 -6.70
CA ARG A 140 11.04 16.61 -6.13
C ARG A 140 11.11 17.75 -5.10
N TYR A 141 10.05 18.52 -5.01
CA TYR A 141 9.79 19.45 -3.91
C TYR A 141 8.48 19.03 -3.27
N GLY A 142 8.43 19.01 -1.96
CA GLY A 142 7.19 18.67 -1.25
C GLY A 142 6.97 19.56 -0.04
N LEU A 143 5.69 19.86 0.20
CA LEU A 143 5.18 20.58 1.36
C LEU A 143 4.07 19.74 1.99
N ASN A 144 4.11 19.59 3.31
CA ASN A 144 3.07 18.91 4.05
C ASN A 144 2.69 19.78 5.26
N LEU A 145 1.40 20.04 5.40
CA LEU A 145 0.80 20.78 6.50
C LEU A 145 -0.30 19.92 7.11
N ASN A 146 -0.23 19.67 8.42
CA ASN A 146 -1.24 18.94 9.16
C ASN A 146 -1.61 19.71 10.42
N GLY A 147 -2.90 19.65 10.76
CA GLY A 147 -3.43 20.21 11.97
C GLY A 147 -4.35 19.22 12.69
N ARG A 148 -4.42 19.34 13.99
CA ARG A 148 -5.47 18.76 14.81
C ARG A 148 -5.94 19.82 15.78
N LEU A 149 -7.22 20.13 15.75
CA LEU A 149 -7.90 21.08 16.63
C LEU A 149 -8.92 20.26 17.44
N LEU A 150 -8.82 20.24 18.75
CA LEU A 150 -9.67 19.48 19.65
C LEU A 150 -10.29 20.41 20.69
N TRP A 151 -11.58 20.63 20.60
CA TRP A 151 -12.37 21.34 21.60
C TRP A 151 -12.96 20.33 22.59
N ARG A 152 -12.75 20.59 23.88
CA ARG A 152 -13.45 19.89 24.96
C ARG A 152 -14.78 20.59 25.20
N LEU A 153 -15.89 19.85 25.12
CA LEU A 153 -17.25 20.38 25.20
C LEU A 153 -17.91 20.23 26.60
N GLY A 154 -17.14 19.78 27.61
CA GLY A 154 -17.61 19.54 28.96
C GLY A 154 -16.67 18.62 29.74
N GLU A 155 -17.08 18.25 30.95
CA GLU A 155 -16.30 17.37 31.85
C GLU A 155 -16.47 15.87 31.51
N GLY A 156 -17.53 15.50 30.78
CA GLY A 156 -17.90 14.11 30.45
C GLY A 156 -17.09 13.42 29.37
N GLY A 157 -16.03 14.07 28.85
CA GLY A 157 -15.24 13.55 27.74
C GLY A 157 -15.84 13.85 26.36
N ASP A 158 -16.84 14.75 26.32
CA ASP A 158 -17.41 15.26 25.08
C ASP A 158 -16.41 16.13 24.33
N SER A 159 -16.36 15.99 23.01
CA SER A 159 -15.37 16.69 22.23
C SER A 159 -15.78 16.87 20.77
N LEU A 160 -15.24 17.92 20.18
CA LEU A 160 -15.23 18.15 18.74
C LEU A 160 -13.78 18.24 18.28
N SER A 161 -13.39 17.47 17.27
CA SER A 161 -12.07 17.63 16.66
C SER A 161 -12.17 17.86 15.16
N LEU A 162 -11.23 18.67 14.64
CA LEU A 162 -11.00 18.89 13.21
C LEU A 162 -9.56 18.56 12.88
N THR A 163 -9.37 17.87 11.76
CA THR A 163 -8.04 17.42 11.29
C THR A 163 -7.82 17.86 9.83
N PRO A 164 -7.47 19.15 9.60
CA PRO A 164 -7.07 19.61 8.29
C PRO A 164 -5.71 19.05 7.90
N SER A 165 -5.55 18.64 6.64
CA SER A 165 -4.27 18.23 6.07
C SER A 165 -4.15 18.64 4.62
N VAL A 166 -2.94 19.10 4.23
CA VAL A 166 -2.60 19.43 2.85
C VAL A 166 -1.21 18.87 2.57
N PHE A 167 -1.10 18.12 1.50
CA PHE A 167 0.16 17.67 0.96
C PHE A 167 0.25 18.13 -0.50
N HIS A 168 1.35 18.79 -0.86
CA HIS A 168 1.64 19.15 -2.24
C HIS A 168 3.05 18.72 -2.59
N SER A 169 3.25 18.17 -3.78
CA SER A 169 4.58 17.96 -4.33
C SER A 169 4.59 18.23 -5.83
N SER A 170 5.70 18.78 -6.30
CA SER A 170 6.05 18.86 -7.71
C SER A 170 7.34 18.11 -7.97
N ALA A 171 7.44 17.44 -9.09
CA ALA A 171 8.63 16.68 -9.46
C ALA A 171 8.95 16.86 -10.94
N ARG A 172 10.27 16.85 -11.24
CA ARG A 172 10.80 16.72 -12.58
C ARG A 172 11.70 15.52 -12.67
N GLY A 173 11.39 14.64 -13.61
CA GLY A 173 12.18 13.48 -13.94
C GLY A 173 12.82 13.63 -15.32
N ASP A 174 14.15 13.56 -15.39
CA ASP A 174 14.91 13.55 -16.65
C ASP A 174 15.48 12.14 -16.86
N GLY A 175 15.03 11.44 -17.90
CA GLY A 175 15.38 10.05 -18.21
C GLY A 175 16.28 9.94 -19.45
N ARG A 176 17.24 9.02 -19.39
CA ARG A 176 18.08 8.60 -20.52
C ARG A 176 17.98 7.10 -20.66
N PHE A 177 17.81 6.64 -21.89
CA PHE A 177 17.62 5.24 -22.22
C PHE A 177 18.60 4.85 -23.34
N VAL A 178 19.24 3.72 -23.19
CA VAL A 178 20.12 3.12 -24.21
C VAL A 178 19.64 1.71 -24.44
N LEU A 179 19.22 1.44 -25.66
CA LEU A 179 18.76 0.13 -26.08
C LEU A 179 19.82 -0.50 -26.98
N ASP A 180 20.30 -1.65 -26.56
CA ASP A 180 21.16 -2.52 -27.36
C ASP A 180 20.37 -3.73 -27.84
N GLN A 181 20.46 -4.05 -29.12
CA GLN A 181 19.82 -5.19 -29.80
C GLN A 181 20.89 -6.10 -30.33
N ALA A 182 21.52 -6.90 -29.45
CA ALA A 182 22.60 -7.79 -29.79
C ALA A 182 22.19 -8.87 -30.84
N LEU A 183 20.93 -9.34 -30.73
CA LEU A 183 20.33 -10.25 -31.69
C LEU A 183 18.90 -9.81 -31.99
N ARG A 184 18.59 -9.62 -33.28
CA ARG A 184 17.28 -9.18 -33.75
C ARG A 184 16.78 -10.08 -34.89
N ARG A 185 15.50 -10.46 -34.80
CA ARG A 185 14.82 -11.17 -35.90
C ARG A 185 14.28 -10.17 -36.92
N PRO A 186 14.15 -10.58 -38.19
CA PRO A 186 13.58 -9.74 -39.27
C PRO A 186 12.17 -9.21 -38.93
N ILE A 187 11.36 -10.03 -38.24
CA ILE A 187 9.98 -9.68 -37.84
C ILE A 187 9.91 -8.75 -36.62
N THR A 188 11.03 -8.53 -35.93
CA THR A 188 11.04 -7.64 -34.76
C THR A 188 11.03 -6.20 -35.23
N PRO A 189 10.10 -5.34 -34.73
CA PRO A 189 10.10 -3.94 -35.10
C PRO A 189 11.44 -3.26 -34.84
N VAL A 190 11.75 -2.21 -35.60
CA VAL A 190 12.91 -1.37 -35.33
C VAL A 190 12.59 -0.55 -34.10
N PHE A 191 13.32 -0.78 -33.01
CA PHE A 191 13.29 0.05 -31.83
C PHE A 191 14.30 1.20 -31.98
N TYR A 192 14.24 2.13 -31.04
CA TYR A 192 15.24 3.19 -30.93
C TYR A 192 16.60 2.62 -30.44
N ASP A 193 17.68 3.35 -30.70
CA ASP A 193 18.99 3.09 -30.07
C ASP A 193 19.13 3.89 -28.77
N THR A 194 18.68 5.14 -28.78
CA THR A 194 18.70 6.00 -27.60
C THR A 194 17.37 6.72 -27.44
N ALA A 195 17.00 7.04 -26.20
CA ALA A 195 15.89 7.91 -25.94
C ALA A 195 16.16 8.83 -24.76
N THR A 196 15.52 9.99 -24.78
CA THR A 196 15.44 10.89 -23.65
C THR A 196 13.99 11.08 -23.27
N SER A 197 13.72 11.27 -21.98
CA SER A 197 12.39 11.67 -21.51
C SER A 197 12.48 12.79 -20.50
N ARG A 198 11.49 13.65 -20.53
CA ARG A 198 11.21 14.61 -19.46
C ARG A 198 9.80 14.40 -18.97
N THR A 199 9.66 14.25 -17.66
CA THR A 199 8.36 14.15 -16.99
C THR A 199 8.26 15.29 -15.97
N ASP A 200 7.29 16.15 -16.14
CA ASP A 200 6.88 17.14 -15.14
C ASP A 200 5.60 16.63 -14.47
N SER A 201 5.60 16.55 -13.16
CA SER A 201 4.45 16.03 -12.40
C SER A 201 4.14 16.91 -11.19
N SER A 202 2.85 17.00 -10.87
CA SER A 202 2.38 17.63 -9.63
C SER A 202 1.35 16.74 -8.95
N PHE A 203 1.39 16.74 -7.64
CA PHE A 203 0.50 15.96 -6.79
C PHE A 203 0.00 16.85 -5.65
N THR A 204 -1.30 16.94 -5.49
CA THR A 204 -1.92 17.66 -4.37
C THR A 204 -2.98 16.78 -3.73
N ASN A 205 -2.93 16.68 -2.41
CA ASN A 205 -3.97 16.07 -1.60
C ASN A 205 -4.37 17.05 -0.51
N ALA A 206 -5.64 17.37 -0.40
CA ALA A 206 -6.20 18.19 0.67
C ALA A 206 -7.37 17.47 1.31
N ARG A 207 -7.41 17.42 2.63
CA ARG A 207 -8.46 16.75 3.40
C ARG A 207 -8.82 17.55 4.64
N LEU A 208 -10.10 17.55 4.97
CA LEU A 208 -10.63 17.96 6.24
C LEU A 208 -11.36 16.77 6.86
N GLY A 209 -10.85 16.28 7.98
CA GLY A 209 -11.53 15.31 8.84
C GLY A 209 -12.19 16.00 10.03
N GLY A 210 -13.24 15.39 10.57
CA GLY A 210 -13.92 15.85 11.77
C GLY A 210 -14.41 14.67 12.60
N GLN A 211 -14.43 14.83 13.91
CA GLN A 211 -15.01 13.89 14.85
C GLN A 211 -15.75 14.66 15.93
N TRP A 212 -16.99 14.29 16.15
CA TRP A 212 -17.78 14.73 17.27
C TRP A 212 -18.10 13.55 18.18
N ARG A 213 -17.85 13.70 19.47
CA ARG A 213 -18.14 12.72 20.52
C ARG A 213 -19.01 13.36 21.58
N GLN A 214 -20.09 12.71 21.90
CA GLN A 214 -20.98 13.12 22.97
C GLN A 214 -21.57 11.94 23.70
N ARG A 215 -21.68 12.05 25.01
CA ARG A 215 -22.40 11.11 25.86
C ARG A 215 -23.78 11.66 26.22
N ILE A 216 -24.82 10.91 25.90
CA ILE A 216 -26.19 11.18 26.24
C ILE A 216 -26.66 9.98 27.05
N ASP A 217 -26.96 10.20 28.33
CA ASP A 217 -27.28 9.15 29.31
C ASP A 217 -26.18 8.05 29.31
N ASN A 218 -26.57 6.81 29.06
CA ASN A 218 -25.67 5.65 29.02
C ASN A 218 -25.10 5.34 27.62
N VAL A 219 -25.44 6.15 26.62
CA VAL A 219 -25.01 5.94 25.25
C VAL A 219 -23.96 6.97 24.83
N ARG A 220 -22.84 6.51 24.33
CA ARG A 220 -21.83 7.37 23.69
C ARG A 220 -22.07 7.37 22.19
N TYR A 221 -22.28 8.56 21.66
CA TYR A 221 -22.38 8.81 20.23
C TYR A 221 -21.06 9.35 19.68
N GLU A 222 -20.65 8.83 18.54
CA GLU A 222 -19.49 9.32 17.79
C GLU A 222 -19.91 9.52 16.33
N LEU A 223 -19.77 10.75 15.83
CA LEU A 223 -19.92 11.09 14.42
C LEU A 223 -18.54 11.43 13.88
N ASN A 224 -18.07 10.63 12.92
CA ASN A 224 -16.85 10.90 12.19
C ASN A 224 -17.19 11.25 10.76
N GLY A 225 -16.49 12.23 10.19
CA GLY A 225 -16.69 12.63 8.82
C GLY A 225 -15.42 13.15 8.18
N GLY A 226 -15.36 13.12 6.86
CA GLY A 226 -14.24 13.67 6.13
C GLY A 226 -14.58 13.96 4.67
N ALA A 227 -14.02 15.05 4.18
CA ALA A 227 -14.03 15.40 2.77
C ALA A 227 -12.60 15.59 2.29
N GLY A 228 -12.30 15.16 1.07
CA GLY A 228 -10.96 15.27 0.51
C GLY A 228 -10.97 15.42 -1.00
N THR A 229 -9.92 16.03 -1.51
CA THR A 229 -9.64 16.10 -2.93
C THR A 229 -8.21 15.69 -3.19
N PHE A 230 -8.01 14.94 -4.24
CA PHE A 230 -6.73 14.50 -4.75
C PHE A 230 -6.61 14.94 -6.19
N ARG A 231 -5.47 15.51 -6.56
CA ARG A 231 -5.13 15.88 -7.93
C ARG A 231 -3.74 15.41 -8.27
N ASN A 232 -3.58 14.76 -9.40
CA ASN A 232 -2.30 14.31 -9.92
C ASN A 232 -2.22 14.68 -11.41
N GLU A 233 -1.19 15.42 -11.77
CA GLU A 233 -0.91 15.83 -13.13
C GLU A 233 0.44 15.29 -13.56
N ASN A 234 0.51 14.75 -14.78
CA ASN A 234 1.76 14.30 -15.38
C ASN A 234 1.79 14.77 -16.85
N ASP A 235 2.91 15.33 -17.26
CA ASP A 235 3.24 15.62 -18.67
C ASP A 235 4.59 14.96 -18.97
N THR A 236 4.61 14.01 -19.89
CA THR A 236 5.80 13.26 -20.28
C THR A 236 6.05 13.47 -21.76
N LEU A 237 7.21 14.02 -22.10
CA LEU A 237 7.74 14.09 -23.45
C LEU A 237 8.89 13.08 -23.56
N ARG A 238 8.85 12.21 -24.57
CA ARG A 238 9.90 11.25 -24.87
C ARG A 238 10.30 11.35 -26.34
N LEU A 239 11.60 11.45 -26.57
CA LEU A 239 12.22 11.48 -27.89
C LEU A 239 13.04 10.22 -28.08
N GLU A 240 12.81 9.49 -29.16
CA GLU A 240 13.49 8.27 -29.53
C GLU A 240 14.29 8.48 -30.82
N ASN A 241 15.54 8.04 -30.82
CA ASN A 241 16.48 8.29 -31.92
C ASN A 241 17.17 6.98 -32.34
N LEU A 242 17.51 6.91 -33.62
CA LEU A 242 18.43 5.92 -34.20
C LEU A 242 19.83 6.55 -34.32
N LYS A 243 20.88 5.78 -34.09
CA LYS A 243 22.27 6.22 -34.30
C LYS A 243 22.54 6.57 -35.76
N THR A 244 21.76 6.02 -36.68
CA THR A 244 21.91 6.18 -38.15
C THR A 244 21.14 7.38 -38.70
N SER A 245 20.40 8.14 -37.88
CA SER A 245 19.57 9.28 -38.30
C SER A 245 19.72 10.43 -37.35
N SER A 246 19.80 11.67 -37.90
CA SER A 246 19.77 12.91 -37.12
C SER A 246 18.34 13.32 -36.73
N ALA A 247 17.32 12.84 -37.47
CA ALA A 247 15.92 13.10 -37.14
C ALA A 247 15.41 12.11 -36.08
N PRO A 248 14.55 12.54 -35.16
CA PRO A 248 13.92 11.64 -34.23
C PRO A 248 13.14 10.53 -34.95
N LEU A 249 13.32 9.28 -34.49
CA LEU A 249 12.52 8.16 -34.95
C LEU A 249 11.04 8.37 -34.56
N ARG A 250 10.83 8.80 -33.33
CA ARG A 250 9.51 8.95 -32.74
C ARG A 250 9.51 9.95 -31.58
N THR A 251 8.49 10.79 -31.56
CA THR A 251 8.17 11.67 -30.44
C THR A 251 6.88 11.18 -29.79
N LEU A 252 6.94 10.95 -28.50
CA LEU A 252 5.78 10.54 -27.71
C LEU A 252 5.50 11.61 -26.66
N GLN A 253 4.25 12.05 -26.59
CA GLN A 253 3.78 12.96 -25.55
C GLN A 253 2.55 12.37 -24.87
N ASP A 254 2.65 12.18 -23.56
CA ASP A 254 1.57 11.68 -22.71
C ASP A 254 1.24 12.72 -21.65
N ARG A 255 0.00 13.17 -21.61
CA ARG A 255 -0.54 14.04 -20.56
C ARG A 255 -1.66 13.34 -19.83
N SER A 256 -1.63 13.41 -18.51
CA SER A 256 -2.73 12.93 -17.67
C SER A 256 -3.00 13.89 -16.53
N ASN A 257 -4.29 14.12 -16.26
CA ASN A 257 -4.77 14.85 -15.10
C ASN A 257 -5.84 14.00 -14.44
N THR A 258 -5.56 13.57 -13.22
CA THR A 258 -6.49 12.78 -12.40
C THR A 258 -6.96 13.64 -11.24
N ARG A 259 -8.26 13.78 -11.08
CA ARG A 259 -8.89 14.40 -9.92
C ARG A 259 -9.81 13.38 -9.26
N GLU A 260 -9.71 13.25 -7.96
CA GLU A 260 -10.60 12.42 -7.16
C GLU A 260 -11.14 13.22 -5.99
N ASN A 261 -12.43 13.23 -5.81
CA ASN A 261 -13.10 13.80 -4.65
C ASN A 261 -13.66 12.66 -3.82
N SER A 262 -13.55 12.76 -2.52
CA SER A 262 -14.04 11.77 -1.57
C SER A 262 -14.81 12.43 -0.43
N PHE A 263 -15.83 11.73 0.03
CA PHE A 263 -16.58 12.09 1.23
C PHE A 263 -16.89 10.81 2.01
N ASN A 264 -16.75 10.87 3.32
CA ASN A 264 -17.18 9.79 4.21
C ASN A 264 -17.83 10.34 5.45
N ALA A 265 -18.82 9.61 5.98
CA ALA A 265 -19.39 9.85 7.30
C ALA A 265 -19.70 8.52 7.97
N THR A 266 -19.49 8.45 9.30
CA THR A 266 -19.76 7.27 10.12
C THR A 266 -20.42 7.73 11.39
N LEU A 267 -21.59 7.18 11.72
CA LEU A 267 -22.25 7.33 13.01
C LEU A 267 -22.09 6.04 13.80
N LYS A 268 -21.65 6.15 15.05
CA LYS A 268 -21.50 5.05 16.00
C LYS A 268 -22.21 5.39 17.31
N ALA A 269 -22.92 4.41 17.85
CA ALA A 269 -23.49 4.46 19.19
C ALA A 269 -22.94 3.28 20.01
N THR A 270 -22.46 3.55 21.21
CA THR A 270 -21.92 2.56 22.15
C THR A 270 -22.67 2.63 23.46
N SER A 271 -23.19 1.50 23.93
CA SER A 271 -23.90 1.37 25.21
C SER A 271 -23.31 0.25 26.05
N LEU A 272 -23.09 0.52 27.33
CA LEU A 272 -22.73 -0.49 28.33
C LEU A 272 -23.99 -1.02 28.96
N LEU A 273 -24.20 -2.31 28.93
CA LEU A 273 -25.34 -3.00 29.55
C LEU A 273 -24.84 -4.02 30.57
N GLY A 274 -25.49 -4.10 31.70
CA GLY A 274 -25.11 -5.02 32.79
C GLY A 274 -23.89 -4.53 33.57
N GLY A 275 -23.16 -5.44 34.19
CA GLY A 275 -21.93 -5.10 34.94
C GLY A 275 -22.21 -4.47 36.33
N THR A 276 -23.11 -5.07 37.10
CA THR A 276 -23.23 -4.71 38.51
C THR A 276 -22.18 -5.47 39.32
N PRO A 277 -21.63 -4.88 40.40
CA PRO A 277 -20.64 -5.55 41.25
C PRO A 277 -21.08 -6.92 41.76
N ASP A 278 -22.39 -7.11 41.89
CA ASP A 278 -23.00 -8.35 42.40
C ASP A 278 -23.22 -9.42 41.33
N LYS A 279 -23.01 -9.11 40.05
CA LYS A 279 -23.20 -10.05 38.93
C LYS A 279 -22.08 -9.92 37.94
N PRO A 280 -20.86 -10.41 38.26
CA PRO A 280 -19.77 -10.48 37.28
C PRO A 280 -20.14 -11.40 36.13
N GLY A 281 -19.75 -11.05 34.92
CA GLY A 281 -20.04 -11.84 33.71
C GLY A 281 -21.32 -11.47 32.97
N THR A 282 -21.98 -10.39 33.38
CA THR A 282 -23.17 -9.84 32.68
C THR A 282 -22.85 -8.54 31.92
N GLU A 283 -21.57 -8.22 31.70
CA GLU A 283 -21.16 -7.00 31.02
C GLU A 283 -21.21 -7.18 29.51
N HIS A 284 -22.04 -6.39 28.86
CA HIS A 284 -22.16 -6.31 27.41
C HIS A 284 -21.82 -4.89 26.96
N THR A 285 -20.96 -4.78 25.97
CA THR A 285 -20.73 -3.53 25.24
C THR A 285 -21.37 -3.65 23.88
N LEU A 286 -22.56 -3.08 23.74
CA LEU A 286 -23.26 -3.02 22.45
C LEU A 286 -22.77 -1.83 21.64
N VAL A 287 -22.38 -2.09 20.39
CA VAL A 287 -22.00 -1.06 19.44
C VAL A 287 -22.81 -1.23 18.16
N GLY A 288 -23.43 -0.15 17.71
CA GLY A 288 -24.16 -0.13 16.44
C GLY A 288 -23.80 1.11 15.64
N GLY A 289 -23.90 1.03 14.33
CA GLY A 289 -23.58 2.17 13.51
C GLY A 289 -23.84 2.01 12.02
N GLY A 290 -23.65 3.13 11.34
CA GLY A 290 -23.79 3.22 9.89
C GLY A 290 -22.68 4.05 9.27
N GLU A 291 -22.39 3.79 8.01
CA GLU A 291 -21.32 4.44 7.24
C GLU A 291 -21.76 4.73 5.83
N ILE A 292 -21.42 5.91 5.34
CA ILE A 292 -21.46 6.28 3.91
C ILE A 292 -20.05 6.67 3.47
N ASP A 293 -19.64 6.19 2.28
CA ASP A 293 -18.35 6.51 1.68
C ASP A 293 -18.59 6.67 0.17
N THR A 294 -18.22 7.81 -0.38
CA THR A 294 -18.34 8.09 -1.80
C THR A 294 -17.04 8.63 -2.36
N GLN A 295 -16.69 8.17 -3.54
CA GLN A 295 -15.53 8.60 -4.30
C GLN A 295 -15.92 8.85 -5.74
N GLN A 296 -15.43 9.95 -6.30
CA GLN A 296 -15.59 10.29 -7.71
C GLN A 296 -14.25 10.64 -8.31
N ARG A 297 -13.85 9.91 -9.34
CA ARG A 297 -12.63 10.14 -10.11
C ARG A 297 -12.97 10.63 -11.49
N THR A 298 -12.31 11.70 -11.91
CA THR A 298 -12.23 12.15 -13.30
C THR A 298 -10.78 12.06 -13.72
N GLU A 299 -10.52 11.50 -14.89
CA GLU A 299 -9.20 11.37 -15.47
C GLU A 299 -9.25 11.89 -16.91
N THR A 300 -8.47 12.94 -17.19
CA THR A 300 -8.26 13.43 -18.55
C THR A 300 -6.92 12.90 -19.04
N ARG A 301 -6.89 12.22 -20.20
CA ARG A 301 -5.68 11.67 -20.81
C ARG A 301 -5.58 12.08 -22.27
N SER A 302 -4.39 12.53 -22.66
CA SER A 302 -4.03 12.79 -24.05
C SER A 302 -2.70 12.10 -24.34
N SER A 303 -2.67 11.27 -25.38
CA SER A 303 -1.46 10.62 -25.88
C SER A 303 -1.26 11.00 -27.34
N GLN A 304 -0.05 11.39 -27.71
CA GLN A 304 0.30 11.75 -29.08
C GLN A 304 1.57 11.02 -29.51
N GLN A 305 1.60 10.61 -30.76
CA GLN A 305 2.80 10.08 -31.41
C GLN A 305 3.09 10.93 -32.66
N ASN A 306 4.27 11.56 -32.71
CA ASN A 306 4.65 12.49 -33.78
C ASN A 306 3.60 13.58 -34.04
N GLY A 307 2.97 14.13 -32.98
CA GLY A 307 1.92 15.13 -33.04
C GLY A 307 0.53 14.55 -33.40
N VAL A 308 0.41 13.27 -33.73
CA VAL A 308 -0.88 12.65 -34.05
C VAL A 308 -1.51 12.07 -32.79
N PRO A 309 -2.75 12.48 -32.44
CA PRO A 309 -3.46 11.93 -31.31
C PRO A 309 -3.64 10.41 -31.42
N GLN A 310 -3.49 9.74 -30.29
CA GLN A 310 -3.69 8.28 -30.15
C GLN A 310 -4.87 8.04 -29.23
N LEU A 311 -5.73 7.07 -29.58
CA LEU A 311 -6.87 6.64 -28.75
C LEU A 311 -7.94 7.74 -28.54
N SER A 312 -8.04 8.72 -29.44
CA SER A 312 -9.07 9.79 -29.37
C SER A 312 -10.50 9.25 -29.31
N ASP A 313 -10.76 8.09 -29.93
CA ASP A 313 -12.07 7.44 -29.97
C ASP A 313 -12.54 6.94 -28.58
N PHE A 314 -11.64 6.83 -27.62
CA PHE A 314 -11.96 6.42 -26.24
C PHE A 314 -12.36 7.59 -25.35
N GLY A 315 -12.33 8.82 -25.87
CA GLY A 315 -12.55 10.03 -25.12
C GLY A 315 -11.38 10.39 -24.21
N ASP A 316 -11.23 11.67 -23.96
CA ASP A 316 -10.16 12.18 -23.12
C ASP A 316 -10.61 12.31 -21.66
N ASP A 317 -11.93 12.44 -21.41
CA ASP A 317 -12.53 12.57 -20.08
C ASP A 317 -13.18 11.27 -19.62
N LEU A 318 -12.56 10.62 -18.66
CA LEU A 318 -12.99 9.34 -18.09
C LEU A 318 -13.52 9.56 -16.68
N LYS A 319 -14.65 8.95 -16.34
CA LYS A 319 -15.26 9.07 -15.02
C LYS A 319 -15.45 7.70 -14.38
N ALA A 320 -15.14 7.62 -13.10
CA ALA A 320 -15.47 6.48 -12.28
C ALA A 320 -15.97 6.95 -10.92
N SER A 321 -16.93 6.24 -10.35
CA SER A 321 -17.45 6.55 -9.02
C SER A 321 -17.73 5.29 -8.23
N SER A 322 -17.65 5.43 -6.92
CA SER A 322 -18.04 4.40 -5.95
C SER A 322 -18.89 5.03 -4.86
N LEU A 323 -20.03 4.42 -4.58
CA LEU A 323 -20.85 4.69 -3.40
C LEU A 323 -20.90 3.41 -2.57
N ARG A 324 -20.60 3.52 -1.29
CA ARG A 324 -20.71 2.45 -0.34
C ARG A 324 -21.54 2.89 0.86
N LEU A 325 -22.50 2.08 1.20
CA LEU A 325 -23.30 2.18 2.41
C LEU A 325 -22.99 0.98 3.29
N ALA A 326 -22.91 1.18 4.60
CA ALA A 326 -22.75 0.10 5.53
C ALA A 326 -23.60 0.31 6.78
N ALA A 327 -24.04 -0.80 7.36
CA ALA A 327 -24.66 -0.86 8.66
C ALA A 327 -24.07 -2.01 9.46
N TYR A 328 -23.88 -1.85 10.76
CA TYR A 328 -23.30 -2.87 11.61
C TYR A 328 -23.83 -2.82 13.03
N ILE A 329 -23.75 -3.99 13.65
CA ILE A 329 -24.00 -4.19 15.09
C ILE A 329 -22.97 -5.18 15.61
N GLN A 330 -22.54 -4.98 16.85
CA GLN A 330 -21.65 -5.90 17.55
C GLN A 330 -21.94 -5.89 19.06
N ASP A 331 -21.64 -7.02 19.69
CA ASP A 331 -21.66 -7.21 21.12
C ASP A 331 -20.30 -7.72 21.59
N GLU A 332 -19.73 -7.04 22.57
CA GLU A 332 -18.54 -7.45 23.29
C GLU A 332 -18.97 -7.90 24.68
N TRP A 333 -18.90 -9.18 24.95
CA TRP A 333 -19.39 -9.81 26.16
C TRP A 333 -18.22 -10.29 27.03
N THR A 334 -18.17 -9.78 28.26
CA THR A 334 -17.28 -10.30 29.32
C THR A 334 -18.00 -11.43 30.04
N ILE A 335 -17.78 -12.68 29.60
CA ILE A 335 -18.48 -13.88 30.13
C ILE A 335 -17.99 -14.19 31.55
N THR A 336 -16.67 -14.19 31.74
CA THR A 336 -15.99 -14.34 33.02
C THR A 336 -14.72 -13.49 33.02
N PRO A 337 -14.02 -13.28 34.14
CA PRO A 337 -12.71 -12.62 34.15
C PRO A 337 -11.67 -13.27 33.20
N GLN A 338 -11.84 -14.58 32.89
CA GLN A 338 -10.98 -15.33 31.98
C GLN A 338 -11.48 -15.31 30.54
N TRP A 339 -12.80 -15.23 30.31
CA TRP A 339 -13.40 -15.41 29.00
C TRP A 339 -14.14 -14.17 28.53
N GLY A 340 -13.75 -13.66 27.38
CA GLY A 340 -14.50 -12.66 26.63
C GLY A 340 -14.91 -13.22 25.27
N ALA A 341 -16.06 -12.80 24.77
CA ALA A 341 -16.54 -13.10 23.43
C ALA A 341 -16.92 -11.80 22.71
N TYR A 342 -16.81 -11.83 21.41
CA TYR A 342 -17.21 -10.78 20.50
C TYR A 342 -18.02 -11.39 19.37
N ALA A 343 -19.20 -10.89 19.09
CA ALA A 343 -20.00 -11.24 17.94
C ALA A 343 -20.41 -9.98 17.18
N GLY A 344 -20.23 -9.97 15.89
CA GLY A 344 -20.54 -8.82 15.06
C GLY A 344 -21.10 -9.22 13.70
N LEU A 345 -21.99 -8.39 13.19
CA LEU A 345 -22.52 -8.51 11.85
C LEU A 345 -22.47 -7.16 11.16
N ARG A 346 -21.96 -7.15 9.94
CA ARG A 346 -21.91 -5.95 9.11
C ARG A 346 -22.43 -6.27 7.71
N TRP A 347 -23.26 -5.39 7.20
CA TRP A 347 -23.70 -5.35 5.83
C TRP A 347 -23.06 -4.19 5.10
N GLU A 348 -22.65 -4.41 3.84
CA GLU A 348 -22.16 -3.35 2.96
C GLU A 348 -22.77 -3.49 1.57
N GLY A 349 -23.41 -2.40 1.11
CA GLY A 349 -23.87 -2.24 -0.26
C GLY A 349 -22.89 -1.36 -1.03
N ILE A 350 -22.35 -1.88 -2.13
CA ILE A 350 -21.33 -1.21 -2.93
C ILE A 350 -21.89 -1.01 -4.35
N THR A 351 -21.92 0.23 -4.83
CA THR A 351 -22.27 0.58 -6.20
C THR A 351 -21.07 1.25 -6.85
N THR A 352 -20.54 0.65 -7.90
CA THR A 352 -19.47 1.24 -8.72
C THR A 352 -19.99 1.54 -10.12
N ARG A 353 -19.54 2.66 -10.69
CA ARG A 353 -19.83 3.08 -12.05
C ARG A 353 -18.52 3.46 -12.72
N GLY A 354 -18.32 3.05 -13.95
CA GLY A 354 -17.13 3.39 -14.73
C GLY A 354 -17.50 3.67 -16.17
N ASP A 355 -16.73 4.47 -16.87
CA ASP A 355 -16.85 4.65 -18.31
C ASP A 355 -16.23 3.45 -19.02
N ALA A 356 -16.95 2.84 -19.94
CA ALA A 356 -16.47 1.70 -20.73
C ALA A 356 -15.42 2.09 -21.78
N GLY A 357 -15.14 3.38 -21.94
CA GLY A 357 -14.06 3.88 -22.78
C GLY A 357 -14.28 3.71 -24.29
N GLN A 358 -15.47 3.39 -24.74
CA GLN A 358 -15.83 3.31 -26.15
C GLN A 358 -17.10 4.08 -26.41
N ALA A 359 -17.03 5.09 -27.27
CA ALA A 359 -18.19 5.47 -28.07
C ALA A 359 -18.41 4.29 -29.05
N GLY A 360 -19.29 3.36 -28.67
CA GLY A 360 -19.70 2.30 -29.58
C GLY A 360 -20.22 2.92 -30.89
N SER A 361 -20.29 2.15 -31.96
CA SER A 361 -20.79 2.52 -33.28
C SER A 361 -22.22 3.16 -33.26
N ALA A 362 -22.81 3.35 -32.10
CA ALA A 362 -24.11 3.99 -31.84
C ALA A 362 -24.04 5.24 -30.97
N GLY A 363 -22.86 5.81 -30.69
CA GLY A 363 -22.71 7.13 -30.03
C GLY A 363 -23.08 7.22 -28.54
N VAL A 364 -23.37 6.12 -27.87
CA VAL A 364 -23.70 6.11 -26.45
C VAL A 364 -22.55 5.43 -25.68
N ALA A 365 -21.81 6.22 -24.92
CA ALA A 365 -20.81 5.67 -23.99
C ALA A 365 -21.51 4.76 -22.96
N ALA A 366 -21.25 3.47 -23.01
CA ALA A 366 -21.76 2.55 -22.01
C ALA A 366 -21.12 2.89 -20.65
N ARG A 367 -21.96 3.11 -19.64
CA ARG A 367 -21.52 3.32 -18.24
C ARG A 367 -21.94 2.12 -17.40
N PRO A 368 -21.15 1.04 -17.43
CA PRO A 368 -21.48 -0.14 -16.66
C PRO A 368 -21.59 0.21 -15.18
N THR A 369 -22.66 -0.25 -14.57
CA THR A 369 -22.89 -0.13 -13.13
C THR A 369 -22.81 -1.52 -12.53
N ASN A 370 -21.92 -1.71 -11.57
CA ASN A 370 -21.84 -2.91 -10.77
C ASN A 370 -22.39 -2.65 -9.37
N ARG A 371 -23.25 -3.55 -8.89
CA ARG A 371 -23.81 -3.53 -7.54
C ARG A 371 -23.45 -4.82 -6.83
N SER A 372 -22.89 -4.68 -5.65
CA SER A 372 -22.51 -5.81 -4.80
C SER A 372 -23.07 -5.62 -3.40
N SER A 373 -23.50 -6.70 -2.80
CA SER A 373 -23.95 -6.75 -1.41
C SER A 373 -23.08 -7.77 -0.68
N VAL A 374 -22.46 -7.35 0.43
CA VAL A 374 -21.53 -8.17 1.19
C VAL A 374 -21.99 -8.21 2.66
N TRP A 375 -22.13 -9.41 3.20
CA TRP A 375 -22.37 -9.65 4.62
C TRP A 375 -21.09 -10.23 5.23
N THR A 376 -20.65 -9.63 6.34
CA THR A 376 -19.44 -10.02 7.05
C THR A 376 -19.78 -10.37 8.51
N PRO A 377 -20.20 -11.59 8.78
CA PRO A 377 -20.30 -12.11 10.14
C PRO A 377 -18.89 -12.26 10.73
N LEU A 378 -18.74 -11.91 12.00
CA LEU A 378 -17.48 -11.89 12.73
C LEU A 378 -17.71 -12.48 14.12
N PHE A 379 -16.85 -13.38 14.52
CA PHE A 379 -16.85 -13.96 15.88
C PHE A 379 -15.40 -14.01 16.38
N GLN A 380 -15.20 -13.58 17.60
CA GLN A 380 -13.90 -13.68 18.26
C GLN A 380 -14.11 -14.10 19.72
N THR A 381 -13.16 -14.82 20.24
CA THR A 381 -13.13 -15.12 21.69
C THR A 381 -11.71 -14.98 22.21
N VAL A 382 -11.61 -14.50 23.43
CA VAL A 382 -10.36 -14.32 24.16
C VAL A 382 -10.42 -15.10 25.45
N TRP A 383 -9.45 -15.95 25.67
CA TRP A 383 -9.26 -16.67 26.90
C TRP A 383 -7.96 -16.25 27.57
N LYS A 384 -8.04 -15.86 28.83
CA LYS A 384 -6.91 -15.51 29.71
C LYS A 384 -6.72 -16.64 30.71
N PRO A 385 -5.63 -17.43 30.62
CA PRO A 385 -5.36 -18.51 31.57
C PRO A 385 -5.32 -18.03 33.03
N ASP A 386 -4.75 -16.85 33.26
CA ASP A 386 -4.78 -16.14 34.53
C ASP A 386 -5.35 -14.74 34.32
N PRO A 387 -6.50 -14.37 34.94
CA PRO A 387 -7.11 -13.03 34.80
C PRO A 387 -6.20 -11.89 35.27
N LYS A 388 -5.24 -12.17 36.14
CA LYS A 388 -4.25 -11.19 36.65
C LYS A 388 -3.09 -11.00 35.70
N SER A 389 -2.87 -11.94 34.79
CA SER A 389 -1.88 -11.90 33.73
C SER A 389 -2.46 -11.22 32.50
N ARG A 390 -1.56 -10.76 31.61
CA ARG A 390 -1.94 -10.26 30.29
C ARG A 390 -1.91 -11.36 29.23
N ASP A 391 -1.47 -12.56 29.58
CA ASP A 391 -1.37 -13.71 28.69
C ASP A 391 -2.75 -14.09 28.17
N GLN A 392 -2.83 -14.38 26.87
CA GLN A 392 -4.12 -14.66 26.27
C GLN A 392 -4.01 -15.58 25.04
N VAL A 393 -5.08 -16.30 24.82
CA VAL A 393 -5.37 -17.05 23.60
C VAL A 393 -6.55 -16.39 22.90
N ARG A 394 -6.40 -16.09 21.63
CA ARG A 394 -7.50 -15.51 20.82
C ARG A 394 -7.83 -16.42 19.65
N LEU A 395 -9.11 -16.67 19.45
CA LEU A 395 -9.65 -17.32 18.27
C LEU A 395 -10.57 -16.33 17.54
N ALA A 396 -10.41 -16.18 16.24
CA ALA A 396 -11.28 -15.33 15.43
C ALA A 396 -11.74 -16.08 14.18
N LEU A 397 -13.05 -16.01 13.92
CA LEU A 397 -13.69 -16.43 12.68
C LEU A 397 -14.17 -15.19 11.96
N THR A 398 -13.73 -15.00 10.73
CA THR A 398 -13.95 -13.73 10.05
C THR A 398 -14.32 -13.93 8.60
N ARG A 399 -15.19 -13.06 8.10
CA ARG A 399 -15.40 -12.87 6.67
C ARG A 399 -15.00 -11.46 6.29
N SER A 400 -14.14 -11.33 5.29
CA SER A 400 -13.60 -10.06 4.80
C SER A 400 -13.72 -9.96 3.29
N TYR A 401 -13.51 -8.77 2.73
CA TYR A 401 -13.57 -8.58 1.29
C TYR A 401 -12.57 -7.52 0.81
N ARG A 402 -12.30 -7.50 -0.50
CA ARG A 402 -11.52 -6.46 -1.17
C ARG A 402 -12.27 -5.99 -2.42
N SER A 403 -12.59 -4.69 -2.49
CA SER A 403 -13.20 -4.08 -3.67
C SER A 403 -12.17 -3.77 -4.75
N PRO A 404 -12.58 -3.81 -6.05
CA PRO A 404 -11.76 -3.27 -7.13
C PRO A 404 -11.46 -1.79 -6.91
N SER A 405 -10.26 -1.34 -7.30
CA SER A 405 -9.93 0.09 -7.32
C SER A 405 -10.66 0.81 -8.48
N LEU A 406 -10.92 2.12 -8.34
CA LEU A 406 -11.55 2.89 -9.43
C LEU A 406 -10.73 2.85 -10.71
N GLY A 407 -9.38 2.82 -10.62
CA GLY A 407 -8.51 2.69 -11.79
C GLY A 407 -8.71 1.40 -12.56
N ASN A 408 -9.00 0.28 -11.85
CA ASN A 408 -9.27 -1.01 -12.50
C ASN A 408 -10.61 -1.05 -13.25
N LEU A 409 -11.52 -0.10 -12.97
CA LEU A 409 -12.84 -0.03 -13.59
C LEU A 409 -12.85 0.88 -14.84
N ILE A 410 -11.79 1.64 -15.09
CA ILE A 410 -11.67 2.52 -16.26
C ILE A 410 -11.17 1.71 -17.44
N ALA A 411 -12.01 1.50 -18.44
CA ALA A 411 -11.72 0.59 -19.55
C ALA A 411 -10.81 1.18 -20.64
N ARG A 412 -10.44 2.46 -20.60
CA ARG A 412 -9.53 3.07 -21.60
C ARG A 412 -8.22 2.30 -21.67
N PRO A 413 -7.76 1.87 -22.87
CA PRO A 413 -6.53 1.14 -23.01
C PRO A 413 -5.31 2.06 -22.82
N THR A 414 -4.22 1.43 -22.39
CA THR A 414 -2.87 2.00 -22.48
C THR A 414 -2.06 1.12 -23.42
N ILE A 415 -1.58 1.70 -24.50
CA ILE A 415 -0.84 0.97 -25.53
C ILE A 415 0.58 0.73 -25.07
N ASN A 416 1.09 -0.47 -25.33
CA ASN A 416 2.50 -0.75 -25.12
C ASN A 416 3.35 0.02 -26.14
N ARG A 417 4.27 0.85 -25.65
CA ARG A 417 5.05 1.78 -26.48
C ARG A 417 5.99 1.09 -27.47
N ASP A 418 6.39 -0.14 -27.19
CA ASP A 418 7.29 -0.89 -28.05
C ASP A 418 6.60 -1.41 -29.32
N PHE A 419 5.25 -1.45 -29.35
CA PHE A 419 4.47 -2.01 -30.45
C PHE A 419 3.44 -1.00 -30.96
N PRO A 420 3.58 -0.53 -32.22
CA PRO A 420 2.61 0.38 -32.86
C PRO A 420 1.19 -0.20 -32.84
N VAL A 421 0.20 0.67 -32.75
CA VAL A 421 -1.24 0.29 -32.70
C VAL A 421 -1.66 -0.46 -33.97
N SER A 422 -1.05 -0.15 -35.12
CA SER A 422 -1.34 -0.76 -36.41
C SER A 422 -0.86 -2.19 -36.57
N GLY A 423 -0.03 -2.69 -35.65
CA GLY A 423 0.56 -4.02 -35.71
C GLY A 423 0.27 -4.88 -34.48
N PRO A 424 0.62 -6.16 -34.50
CA PRO A 424 0.50 -7.05 -33.35
C PRO A 424 1.50 -6.67 -32.25
N ASN A 425 1.13 -6.91 -31.01
CA ASN A 425 2.03 -6.88 -29.85
C ASN A 425 2.39 -8.31 -29.42
N ARG A 426 3.03 -8.44 -28.25
CA ARG A 426 3.39 -9.73 -27.65
C ARG A 426 2.71 -9.91 -26.30
N GLU A 427 2.54 -11.14 -25.90
CA GLU A 427 1.98 -11.50 -24.59
C GLU A 427 2.81 -10.94 -23.42
N THR A 428 4.13 -10.90 -23.57
CA THR A 428 5.06 -10.28 -22.60
C THR A 428 5.10 -8.76 -22.66
N SER A 429 4.49 -8.16 -23.66
CA SER A 429 4.40 -6.71 -23.89
C SER A 429 2.96 -6.32 -24.26
N PRO A 430 1.98 -6.67 -23.42
CA PRO A 430 0.57 -6.43 -23.72
C PRO A 430 0.20 -4.95 -23.60
N ASP A 431 -0.86 -4.58 -24.26
CA ASP A 431 -1.62 -3.40 -23.87
C ASP A 431 -2.28 -3.65 -22.51
N SER A 432 -2.72 -2.62 -21.83
CA SER A 432 -3.50 -2.77 -20.60
C SER A 432 -4.81 -2.00 -20.68
N ALA A 433 -5.88 -2.57 -20.11
CA ALA A 433 -7.16 -1.90 -20.00
C ALA A 433 -7.89 -2.34 -18.72
N GLY A 434 -8.76 -1.48 -18.21
CA GLY A 434 -9.58 -1.82 -17.05
C GLY A 434 -10.73 -2.78 -17.39
N ASN A 435 -11.41 -3.23 -16.33
CA ASN A 435 -12.56 -4.12 -16.43
C ASN A 435 -13.68 -3.64 -15.49
N PRO A 436 -14.71 -2.97 -16.02
CA PRO A 436 -15.84 -2.50 -15.22
C PRO A 436 -16.70 -3.61 -14.59
N ALA A 437 -16.57 -4.86 -15.06
CA ALA A 437 -17.35 -6.02 -14.59
C ALA A 437 -16.74 -6.73 -13.36
N LEU A 438 -15.65 -6.20 -12.78
CA LEU A 438 -15.00 -6.79 -11.63
C LEU A 438 -15.93 -6.89 -10.42
N LYS A 439 -15.91 -8.06 -9.78
CA LYS A 439 -16.58 -8.33 -8.51
C LYS A 439 -15.58 -8.21 -7.35
N PRO A 440 -16.05 -7.85 -6.13
CA PRO A 440 -15.20 -7.92 -4.95
C PRO A 440 -14.69 -9.33 -4.69
N GLU A 441 -13.45 -9.44 -4.21
CA GLU A 441 -12.95 -10.67 -3.61
C GLU A 441 -13.54 -10.83 -2.22
N LEU A 442 -13.87 -12.07 -1.84
CA LEU A 442 -14.35 -12.43 -0.52
C LEU A 442 -13.36 -13.39 0.13
N ALA A 443 -13.08 -13.23 1.41
CA ALA A 443 -12.24 -14.13 2.17
C ALA A 443 -12.91 -14.55 3.47
N THR A 444 -13.04 -15.85 3.68
CA THR A 444 -13.47 -16.42 4.96
C THR A 444 -12.27 -17.08 5.62
N GLY A 445 -12.10 -16.89 6.92
CA GLY A 445 -10.93 -17.42 7.55
C GLY A 445 -10.99 -17.53 9.06
N VAL A 446 -9.99 -18.23 9.58
CA VAL A 446 -9.74 -18.45 11.00
C VAL A 446 -8.35 -17.95 11.38
N ASP A 447 -8.25 -17.32 12.55
CA ASP A 447 -7.00 -16.93 13.20
C ASP A 447 -6.97 -17.49 14.62
N LEU A 448 -5.84 -18.06 15.01
CA LEU A 448 -5.55 -18.48 16.38
C LEU A 448 -4.26 -17.79 16.83
N ALA A 449 -4.35 -16.93 17.84
CA ALA A 449 -3.20 -16.20 18.38
C ALA A 449 -2.94 -16.63 19.83
N LEU A 450 -1.67 -16.88 20.14
CA LEU A 450 -1.15 -17.12 21.47
C LEU A 450 -0.23 -15.96 21.83
N GLU A 451 -0.51 -15.26 22.92
CA GLU A 451 0.27 -14.09 23.35
C GLU A 451 0.71 -14.27 24.81
N ARG A 452 2.01 -14.16 25.04
CA ARG A 452 2.61 -14.14 26.37
C ARG A 452 3.29 -12.81 26.62
N TYR A 453 2.95 -12.18 27.72
CA TYR A 453 3.49 -10.90 28.13
C TYR A 453 4.51 -11.09 29.24
N LEU A 454 5.70 -10.53 29.06
CA LEU A 454 6.77 -10.55 30.06
C LEU A 454 6.61 -9.41 31.05
N SER A 455 7.15 -9.58 32.26
CA SER A 455 6.92 -8.71 33.42
C SER A 455 7.22 -7.22 33.22
N SER A 456 8.07 -6.85 32.27
CA SER A 456 8.48 -5.45 32.02
C SER A 456 8.09 -4.95 30.62
N GLY A 457 6.96 -5.44 30.06
CA GLY A 457 6.41 -4.94 28.80
C GLY A 457 6.90 -5.66 27.54
N GLY A 458 7.63 -6.77 27.68
CA GLY A 458 7.96 -7.66 26.55
C GLY A 458 6.75 -8.46 26.10
N VAL A 459 6.76 -8.94 24.85
CA VAL A 459 5.72 -9.81 24.28
C VAL A 459 6.34 -10.88 23.41
N LEU A 460 5.82 -12.09 23.54
CA LEU A 460 6.05 -13.22 22.65
C LEU A 460 4.71 -13.63 22.08
N SER A 461 4.58 -13.73 20.77
CA SER A 461 3.32 -14.12 20.14
C SER A 461 3.52 -15.07 18.98
N VAL A 462 2.55 -15.97 18.81
CA VAL A 462 2.42 -16.85 17.67
C VAL A 462 1.00 -16.72 17.14
N ASN A 463 0.84 -16.44 15.85
CA ASN A 463 -0.44 -16.36 15.18
C ASN A 463 -0.48 -17.36 14.02
N LEU A 464 -1.48 -18.24 14.02
CA LEU A 464 -1.80 -19.17 12.95
C LEU A 464 -3.00 -18.62 12.20
N PHE A 465 -2.98 -18.65 10.88
CA PHE A 465 -4.15 -18.25 10.10
C PHE A 465 -4.38 -19.14 8.89
N HIS A 466 -5.65 -19.22 8.50
CA HIS A 466 -6.10 -19.81 7.25
C HIS A 466 -7.18 -18.95 6.62
N ARG A 467 -7.14 -18.78 5.27
CA ARG A 467 -8.12 -18.02 4.50
C ARG A 467 -8.51 -18.78 3.24
N ASN A 468 -9.81 -18.84 2.98
CA ASN A 468 -10.39 -19.23 1.69
C ASN A 468 -10.84 -17.94 0.99
N ILE A 469 -10.29 -17.65 -0.17
CA ILE A 469 -10.55 -16.46 -0.97
C ILE A 469 -11.36 -16.88 -2.19
N SER A 470 -12.49 -16.24 -2.44
CA SER A 470 -13.30 -16.42 -3.66
C SER A 470 -13.28 -15.15 -4.51
N ASN A 471 -13.50 -15.33 -5.81
CA ASN A 471 -13.43 -14.28 -6.82
C ASN A 471 -12.07 -13.55 -6.83
N LEU A 472 -10.96 -14.25 -6.66
CA LEU A 472 -9.62 -13.67 -6.68
C LEU A 472 -9.41 -12.79 -7.91
N MET A 473 -9.03 -11.53 -7.70
CA MET A 473 -8.71 -10.60 -8.78
C MET A 473 -7.24 -10.70 -9.17
N ARG A 474 -6.95 -11.07 -10.41
CA ARG A 474 -5.60 -11.15 -10.96
C ARG A 474 -5.53 -10.49 -12.34
N GLY A 475 -4.39 -9.90 -12.69
CA GLY A 475 -4.12 -9.42 -14.04
C GLY A 475 -3.87 -10.61 -14.97
N VAL A 476 -4.73 -10.76 -15.97
CA VAL A 476 -4.64 -11.84 -16.99
C VAL A 476 -4.40 -11.19 -18.34
N THR A 477 -3.44 -11.75 -19.09
CA THR A 477 -3.14 -11.33 -20.46
C THR A 477 -3.81 -12.30 -21.43
N THR A 478 -4.61 -11.76 -22.36
CA THR A 478 -5.31 -12.57 -23.38
C THR A 478 -5.18 -11.88 -24.74
N LEU A 479 -5.16 -12.67 -25.80
CA LEU A 479 -5.26 -12.16 -27.16
C LEU A 479 -6.74 -11.76 -27.41
N GLU A 480 -6.97 -10.50 -27.72
CA GLU A 480 -8.32 -9.94 -27.91
C GLU A 480 -8.43 -9.24 -29.27
N ALA A 481 -9.55 -9.41 -29.95
CA ALA A 481 -9.97 -8.49 -30.99
C ALA A 481 -10.36 -7.17 -30.32
N VAL A 482 -9.64 -6.11 -30.62
CA VAL A 482 -9.77 -4.81 -29.95
C VAL A 482 -10.17 -3.73 -30.94
N SER A 483 -10.89 -2.73 -30.48
CA SER A 483 -11.36 -1.64 -31.32
C SER A 483 -10.28 -0.60 -31.64
N TRP A 484 -9.19 -0.57 -30.89
CA TRP A 484 -8.08 0.37 -31.11
C TRP A 484 -6.99 -0.14 -32.05
N SER A 485 -7.12 -1.36 -32.59
CA SER A 485 -6.17 -1.92 -33.53
C SER A 485 -6.87 -2.74 -34.61
N PRO A 486 -6.40 -2.68 -35.87
CA PRO A 486 -6.95 -3.50 -36.95
C PRO A 486 -6.62 -4.99 -36.83
N VAL A 487 -5.71 -5.35 -35.92
CA VAL A 487 -5.28 -6.73 -35.67
C VAL A 487 -5.52 -7.10 -34.20
N PRO A 488 -5.73 -8.39 -33.85
CA PRO A 488 -5.83 -8.82 -32.48
C PRO A 488 -4.56 -8.44 -31.68
N ARG A 489 -4.74 -8.05 -30.44
CA ARG A 489 -3.65 -7.65 -29.55
C ARG A 489 -3.75 -8.37 -28.20
N PHE A 490 -2.60 -8.65 -27.62
CA PHE A 490 -2.55 -9.09 -26.23
C PHE A 490 -2.91 -7.93 -25.33
N VAL A 491 -3.89 -8.15 -24.45
CA VAL A 491 -4.37 -7.15 -23.50
C VAL A 491 -4.36 -7.72 -22.10
N ARG A 492 -3.75 -6.99 -21.17
CA ARG A 492 -3.77 -7.34 -19.77
C ARG A 492 -4.93 -6.62 -19.08
N ARG A 493 -5.83 -7.39 -18.49
CA ARG A 493 -6.97 -6.90 -17.69
C ARG A 493 -7.01 -7.56 -16.33
N MET A 494 -7.47 -6.82 -15.33
CA MET A 494 -7.86 -7.46 -14.08
C MET A 494 -9.12 -8.31 -14.32
N ARG A 495 -9.11 -9.56 -13.86
CA ARG A 495 -10.25 -10.50 -13.96
C ARG A 495 -10.42 -11.23 -12.64
N ASN A 496 -11.65 -11.64 -12.34
CA ASN A 496 -11.90 -12.60 -11.26
C ASN A 496 -11.61 -14.00 -11.81
N ILE A 497 -10.56 -14.66 -11.31
CA ILE A 497 -10.05 -15.94 -11.86
C ILE A 497 -10.46 -17.18 -11.07
N GLY A 498 -11.31 -17.03 -10.03
CA GLY A 498 -11.76 -18.14 -9.20
C GLY A 498 -11.25 -18.05 -7.76
N ASP A 499 -10.92 -19.18 -7.19
CA ASP A 499 -10.67 -19.30 -5.74
C ASP A 499 -9.17 -19.47 -5.43
N ALA A 500 -8.81 -19.10 -4.22
CA ALA A 500 -7.48 -19.32 -3.68
C ALA A 500 -7.54 -19.63 -2.18
N THR A 501 -6.50 -20.27 -1.68
CA THR A 501 -6.28 -20.46 -0.24
C THR A 501 -4.97 -19.85 0.18
N THR A 502 -4.90 -19.37 1.42
CA THR A 502 -3.64 -18.95 2.04
C THR A 502 -3.62 -19.29 3.52
N SER A 503 -2.48 -19.79 3.99
CA SER A 503 -2.23 -20.15 5.38
C SER A 503 -0.87 -19.65 5.81
N GLY A 504 -0.66 -19.49 7.11
CA GLY A 504 0.66 -19.12 7.60
C GLY A 504 0.79 -19.13 9.10
N ILE A 505 2.03 -18.99 9.51
CA ILE A 505 2.46 -18.84 10.91
C ILE A 505 3.22 -17.53 10.98
N GLU A 506 2.82 -16.65 11.89
CA GLU A 506 3.50 -15.40 12.19
C GLU A 506 3.97 -15.44 13.66
N MET A 507 5.26 -15.32 13.88
CA MET A 507 5.90 -15.28 15.18
C MET A 507 6.47 -13.90 15.43
N GLU A 508 6.29 -13.37 16.64
CA GLU A 508 6.79 -12.07 17.04
C GLU A 508 7.38 -12.17 18.46
N ALA A 509 8.53 -11.53 18.64
CA ALA A 509 9.17 -11.39 19.93
C ALA A 509 9.65 -9.94 20.10
N LYS A 510 9.31 -9.33 21.23
CA LYS A 510 9.82 -8.03 21.65
C LYS A 510 10.09 -8.08 23.15
N PHE A 511 11.34 -7.85 23.56
CA PHE A 511 11.73 -7.87 24.96
C PHE A 511 13.07 -7.17 25.18
N ARG A 512 13.37 -6.84 26.42
CA ARG A 512 14.73 -6.46 26.81
C ARG A 512 15.50 -7.70 27.25
N LEU A 513 16.77 -7.77 26.89
CA LEU A 513 17.60 -8.95 27.13
C LEU A 513 17.74 -9.26 28.64
N ASP A 514 17.80 -8.22 29.48
CA ASP A 514 17.86 -8.34 30.94
C ASP A 514 16.57 -8.91 31.59
N GLN A 515 15.45 -9.02 30.83
CA GLN A 515 14.23 -9.70 31.29
C GLN A 515 14.33 -11.23 31.22
N LEU A 516 15.18 -11.74 30.35
CA LEU A 516 15.36 -13.18 30.15
C LEU A 516 16.66 -13.70 30.76
N ILE A 517 17.70 -12.85 30.78
CA ILE A 517 19.05 -13.21 31.26
C ILE A 517 19.45 -12.20 32.33
N THR A 518 19.49 -12.67 33.58
CA THR A 518 19.92 -11.84 34.73
C THR A 518 21.34 -11.32 34.52
N GLY A 519 21.57 -10.02 34.69
CA GLY A 519 22.88 -9.39 34.53
C GLY A 519 23.24 -9.03 33.07
N ALA A 520 22.41 -9.36 32.10
CA ALA A 520 22.61 -8.95 30.72
C ALA A 520 22.44 -7.42 30.55
N PRO A 521 23.06 -6.80 29.54
CA PRO A 521 22.81 -5.39 29.22
C PRO A 521 21.36 -5.17 28.78
N GLY A 522 20.81 -3.97 29.06
CA GLY A 522 19.43 -3.61 28.71
C GLY A 522 19.27 -3.36 27.21
N VAL A 523 19.58 -4.34 26.39
CA VAL A 523 19.37 -4.31 24.93
C VAL A 523 17.90 -4.60 24.65
N GLU A 524 17.22 -3.71 23.95
CA GLU A 524 15.88 -3.97 23.42
C GLU A 524 15.98 -4.79 22.15
N LEU A 525 15.42 -5.99 22.16
CA LEU A 525 15.37 -6.89 21.01
C LEU A 525 13.96 -6.96 20.47
N ARG A 526 13.84 -6.96 19.16
CA ARG A 526 12.59 -7.20 18.43
C ARG A 526 12.84 -8.09 17.24
N GLY A 527 11.94 -9.00 17.00
CA GLY A 527 12.03 -9.88 15.84
C GLY A 527 10.67 -10.39 15.44
N ASN A 528 10.51 -10.67 14.17
CA ASN A 528 9.40 -11.44 13.65
C ASN A 528 9.88 -12.39 12.56
N LEU A 529 9.24 -13.54 12.51
CA LEU A 529 9.39 -14.54 11.47
C LEU A 529 8.01 -14.97 11.02
N SER A 530 7.78 -14.94 9.73
CA SER A 530 6.51 -15.38 9.15
C SER A 530 6.77 -16.36 8.03
N LEU A 531 5.97 -17.43 8.00
CA LEU A 531 6.00 -18.47 6.97
C LEU A 531 4.62 -18.53 6.32
N PHE A 532 4.57 -18.58 4.99
CA PHE A 532 3.33 -18.52 4.24
C PHE A 532 3.26 -19.60 3.18
N ASP A 533 2.05 -20.17 3.03
CA ASP A 533 1.68 -21.01 1.92
C ASP A 533 0.38 -20.53 1.28
N SER A 534 0.27 -20.64 -0.04
CA SER A 534 -0.95 -20.30 -0.77
C SER A 534 -1.08 -21.09 -2.07
N LYS A 535 -2.32 -21.22 -2.52
CA LYS A 535 -2.65 -21.96 -3.74
C LYS A 535 -3.80 -21.25 -4.46
N VAL A 536 -3.64 -21.01 -5.74
CA VAL A 536 -4.66 -20.47 -6.66
C VAL A 536 -5.23 -21.62 -7.46
N SER A 537 -6.52 -21.87 -7.33
CA SER A 537 -7.17 -23.09 -7.89
C SER A 537 -7.21 -23.10 -9.42
N ALA A 538 -7.30 -21.92 -10.05
CA ALA A 538 -7.36 -21.79 -11.51
C ALA A 538 -6.01 -22.02 -12.21
N VAL A 539 -4.91 -22.15 -11.47
CA VAL A 539 -3.57 -22.33 -12.02
C VAL A 539 -3.03 -23.70 -11.60
N PRO A 540 -2.52 -24.52 -12.53
CA PRO A 540 -1.93 -25.80 -12.16
C PRO A 540 -0.63 -25.62 -11.36
N GLY A 541 -0.44 -26.45 -10.32
CA GLY A 541 0.80 -26.48 -9.54
C GLY A 541 2.00 -27.05 -10.29
N PRO A 542 3.19 -26.97 -9.70
CA PRO A 542 3.55 -26.29 -8.46
C PRO A 542 3.69 -24.78 -8.63
N ASP A 543 3.97 -24.07 -7.50
CA ASP A 543 4.22 -22.62 -7.42
C ASP A 543 3.05 -21.71 -7.85
N ASN A 544 1.83 -22.26 -7.94
CA ASN A 544 0.58 -21.53 -8.22
C ASN A 544 0.11 -20.71 -7.00
N ARG A 545 0.99 -19.85 -6.49
CA ARG A 545 0.79 -19.05 -5.28
C ARG A 545 0.03 -17.76 -5.57
N LEU A 546 -0.40 -17.08 -4.51
CA LEU A 546 -0.90 -15.70 -4.60
C LEU A 546 0.23 -14.77 -5.07
N ASP A 547 -0.11 -13.80 -5.91
CA ASP A 547 0.82 -12.81 -6.42
C ASP A 547 1.46 -12.05 -5.26
N GLN A 548 2.77 -11.79 -5.38
CA GLN A 548 3.55 -11.03 -4.41
C GLN A 548 3.63 -11.63 -2.99
N GLN A 549 3.10 -12.82 -2.76
CA GLN A 549 3.26 -13.48 -1.47
C GLN A 549 4.60 -14.22 -1.41
N ALA A 550 5.53 -13.70 -0.60
CA ALA A 550 6.76 -14.40 -0.28
C ALA A 550 6.48 -15.71 0.48
N LYS A 551 7.38 -16.70 0.37
CA LYS A 551 7.29 -17.94 1.17
C LYS A 551 7.58 -17.69 2.65
N ALA A 552 8.42 -16.69 2.94
CA ALA A 552 8.78 -16.29 4.29
C ALA A 552 9.15 -14.80 4.34
N THR A 553 9.09 -14.21 5.53
CA THR A 553 9.70 -12.92 5.84
C THR A 553 10.31 -12.98 7.23
N ALA A 554 11.46 -12.37 7.43
CA ALA A 554 12.07 -12.23 8.74
C ALA A 554 12.59 -10.82 8.96
N ASN A 555 12.38 -10.31 10.17
CA ASN A 555 12.95 -9.04 10.61
C ASN A 555 13.54 -9.26 11.99
N ILE A 556 14.72 -8.69 12.24
CA ILE A 556 15.36 -8.64 13.54
C ILE A 556 15.91 -7.25 13.77
N GLY A 557 15.74 -6.73 14.97
CA GLY A 557 16.26 -5.42 15.34
C GLY A 557 16.72 -5.39 16.79
N ALA A 558 17.66 -4.49 17.07
CA ALA A 558 18.20 -4.26 18.39
C ALA A 558 18.41 -2.77 18.62
N ASP A 559 18.12 -2.30 19.82
CA ASP A 559 18.41 -0.94 20.27
C ASP A 559 19.13 -1.00 21.61
N TYR A 560 20.18 -0.20 21.76
CA TYR A 560 20.97 -0.14 22.99
C TYR A 560 21.31 1.30 23.35
N ARG A 561 20.96 1.69 24.57
CA ARG A 561 21.40 2.94 25.17
C ARG A 561 22.58 2.67 26.11
N PHE A 562 23.72 3.24 25.78
CA PHE A 562 24.93 3.11 26.61
C PHE A 562 24.73 3.80 27.96
N ARG A 563 24.88 3.05 29.04
CA ARG A 563 24.74 3.57 30.41
C ARG A 563 25.80 4.62 30.69
N GLY A 564 25.42 5.74 31.29
CA GLY A 564 26.36 6.82 31.66
C GLY A 564 26.90 7.65 30.48
N THR A 565 26.40 7.40 29.26
CA THR A 565 26.77 8.15 28.06
C THR A 565 25.56 8.75 27.36
N PRO A 566 25.74 9.79 26.53
CA PRO A 566 24.64 10.38 25.76
C PRO A 566 24.33 9.62 24.46
N PHE A 567 24.83 8.40 24.27
CA PHE A 567 24.73 7.66 23.02
C PHE A 567 23.69 6.55 23.07
N THR A 568 22.90 6.47 21.98
CA THR A 568 22.01 5.34 21.69
C THR A 568 22.30 4.86 20.29
N VAL A 569 22.41 3.56 20.10
CA VAL A 569 22.57 2.93 18.78
C VAL A 569 21.47 1.89 18.57
N GLY A 570 21.11 1.67 17.33
CA GLY A 570 20.18 0.63 16.98
C GLY A 570 20.31 0.24 15.52
N GLY A 571 19.74 -0.90 15.19
CA GLY A 571 19.73 -1.40 13.82
C GLY A 571 18.69 -2.48 13.62
N ASN A 572 18.41 -2.77 12.37
CA ASN A 572 17.53 -3.86 11.96
C ASN A 572 17.99 -4.49 10.66
N ALA A 573 17.63 -5.75 10.51
CA ALA A 573 17.77 -6.52 9.28
C ALA A 573 16.40 -7.01 8.84
N ASN A 574 16.07 -6.82 7.56
CA ASN A 574 14.86 -7.32 6.93
C ASN A 574 15.26 -8.32 5.85
N TRP A 575 14.65 -9.48 5.84
CA TRP A 575 14.92 -10.55 4.89
C TRP A 575 13.66 -11.09 4.27
N VAL A 576 13.67 -11.23 2.93
CA VAL A 576 12.64 -11.86 2.12
C VAL A 576 13.33 -12.79 1.14
N PRO A 577 13.09 -14.12 1.16
CA PRO A 577 13.70 -15.06 0.24
C PRO A 577 13.20 -14.84 -1.18
N GLY A 578 14.05 -15.18 -2.14
CA GLY A 578 13.64 -15.28 -3.54
C GLY A 578 12.54 -16.33 -3.72
N SER A 579 11.66 -16.11 -4.68
CA SER A 579 10.57 -17.02 -4.96
C SER A 579 10.18 -17.00 -6.43
N THR A 580 9.67 -18.12 -6.91
CA THR A 580 9.01 -18.24 -8.21
C THR A 580 7.51 -18.43 -7.96
N ILE A 581 6.71 -17.71 -8.73
CA ILE A 581 5.25 -17.78 -8.72
C ILE A 581 4.77 -18.06 -10.14
N LYS A 582 3.92 -19.06 -10.28
CA LYS A 582 3.24 -19.39 -11.52
C LYS A 582 1.95 -18.60 -11.62
N LEU A 583 1.84 -17.70 -12.60
CA LEU A 583 0.67 -16.82 -12.77
C LEU A 583 -0.44 -17.50 -13.59
N ASP A 584 -0.06 -18.25 -14.62
CA ASP A 584 -0.90 -19.10 -15.43
C ASP A 584 -0.08 -20.31 -15.94
N PRO A 585 -0.61 -21.23 -16.76
CA PRO A 585 0.14 -22.41 -17.20
C PRO A 585 1.52 -22.11 -17.81
N ASP A 586 1.68 -20.96 -18.42
CA ASP A 586 2.85 -20.61 -19.23
C ASP A 586 3.62 -19.39 -18.72
N GLN A 587 3.10 -18.70 -17.66
CA GLN A 587 3.71 -17.48 -17.13
C GLN A 587 4.28 -17.68 -15.72
N PHE A 588 5.53 -17.27 -15.54
CA PHE A 588 6.26 -17.35 -14.27
C PHE A 588 6.87 -16.01 -13.91
N VAL A 589 6.85 -15.68 -12.63
CA VAL A 589 7.57 -14.53 -12.06
C VAL A 589 8.51 -15.02 -10.99
N THR A 590 9.80 -14.76 -11.17
CA THR A 590 10.83 -15.06 -10.17
C THR A 590 11.40 -13.77 -9.62
N THR A 591 11.45 -13.66 -8.30
CA THR A 591 12.09 -12.55 -7.59
C THR A 591 13.34 -13.03 -6.87
N SER A 592 14.39 -12.22 -6.87
CA SER A 592 15.59 -12.50 -6.09
C SER A 592 15.38 -12.28 -4.60
N THR A 593 16.24 -12.88 -3.77
CA THR A 593 16.27 -12.61 -2.33
C THR A 593 16.57 -11.13 -2.07
N LYS A 594 15.82 -10.53 -1.14
CA LYS A 594 16.02 -9.16 -0.67
C LYS A 594 16.44 -9.18 0.79
N THR A 595 17.59 -8.56 1.09
CA THR A 595 18.05 -8.33 2.46
C THR A 595 18.42 -6.87 2.61
N VAL A 596 17.85 -6.19 3.60
CA VAL A 596 18.11 -4.77 3.87
C VAL A 596 18.60 -4.64 5.31
N TRP A 597 19.72 -3.98 5.50
CA TRP A 597 20.31 -3.66 6.78
C TRP A 597 20.22 -2.16 7.02
N ASP A 598 19.62 -1.75 8.12
CA ASP A 598 19.53 -0.36 8.54
C ASP A 598 20.13 -0.19 9.91
N GLY A 599 20.65 1.01 10.20
CA GLY A 599 21.20 1.32 11.51
C GLY A 599 21.17 2.80 11.80
N TYR A 600 21.28 3.15 13.07
CA TYR A 600 21.38 4.53 13.49
C TYR A 600 22.25 4.70 14.74
N ALA A 601 22.79 5.90 14.86
CA ALA A 601 23.42 6.40 16.09
C ALA A 601 22.78 7.73 16.46
N LEU A 602 22.34 7.86 17.71
CA LEU A 602 21.82 9.10 18.30
C LEU A 602 22.76 9.60 19.37
N TRP A 603 23.19 10.83 19.22
CA TRP A 603 23.90 11.60 20.23
C TRP A 603 22.96 12.62 20.86
N THR A 604 22.57 12.41 22.13
CA THR A 604 21.78 13.36 22.92
C THR A 604 22.73 14.40 23.49
N ILE A 605 22.94 15.53 22.79
CA ILE A 605 23.90 16.58 23.17
C ILE A 605 23.48 17.23 24.49
N ASN A 606 22.18 17.52 24.63
CA ASN A 606 21.55 18.00 25.88
C ASN A 606 20.03 17.72 25.84
N SER A 607 19.26 18.20 26.81
CA SER A 607 17.81 18.00 26.89
C SER A 607 17.02 18.62 25.73
N ALA A 608 17.59 19.63 25.06
CA ALA A 608 16.97 20.37 23.95
C ALA A 608 17.51 19.97 22.58
N MET A 609 18.66 19.29 22.48
CA MET A 609 19.33 19.04 21.21
C MET A 609 19.86 17.61 21.10
N GLY A 610 19.57 16.98 19.97
CA GLY A 610 20.08 15.67 19.58
C GLY A 610 20.57 15.67 18.13
N LEU A 611 21.60 14.87 17.86
CA LEU A 611 22.12 14.63 16.52
C LEU A 611 21.98 13.14 16.20
N ARG A 612 21.29 12.81 15.11
CA ARG A 612 21.07 11.43 14.69
C ARG A 612 21.67 11.19 13.31
N LEU A 613 22.50 10.17 13.23
CA LEU A 613 22.97 9.61 11.96
C LEU A 613 22.20 8.32 11.68
N LEU A 614 21.56 8.25 10.51
CA LEU A 614 20.89 7.04 10.04
C LEU A 614 21.59 6.53 8.79
N GLY A 615 21.74 5.22 8.68
CA GLY A 615 22.18 4.54 7.48
C GLY A 615 21.13 3.50 7.08
N SER A 616 20.63 3.58 5.87
CA SER A 616 19.69 2.60 5.33
C SER A 616 20.35 1.83 4.20
N ASN A 617 19.97 0.54 4.07
CA ASN A 617 20.52 -0.37 3.08
C ASN A 617 22.06 -0.44 3.14
N LEU A 618 22.61 -0.64 4.35
CA LEU A 618 24.06 -0.62 4.64
C LEU A 618 24.87 -1.70 3.90
N ALA A 619 24.21 -2.74 3.40
CA ALA A 619 24.81 -3.76 2.55
C ALA A 619 23.99 -3.89 1.25
N PRO A 620 24.09 -2.91 0.33
CA PRO A 620 23.26 -2.87 -0.86
C PRO A 620 23.48 -4.10 -1.75
N ARG A 621 22.38 -4.68 -2.20
CA ARG A 621 22.35 -5.79 -3.16
C ARG A 621 21.34 -5.50 -4.23
N ASP A 622 21.72 -5.73 -5.46
CA ASP A 622 20.83 -5.57 -6.61
C ASP A 622 19.65 -6.54 -6.51
N PHE A 623 18.47 -6.00 -6.80
CA PHE A 623 17.24 -6.78 -6.80
C PHE A 623 16.82 -7.06 -8.25
N ALA A 624 16.49 -8.32 -8.53
CA ALA A 624 16.04 -8.74 -9.85
C ALA A 624 14.65 -9.34 -9.80
N THR A 625 13.84 -9.00 -10.82
CA THR A 625 12.58 -9.67 -11.15
C THR A 625 12.69 -10.25 -12.55
N ILE A 626 12.36 -11.52 -12.69
CA ILE A 626 12.40 -12.25 -13.96
C ILE A 626 10.98 -12.68 -14.27
N ASN A 627 10.43 -12.19 -15.38
CA ASN A 627 9.18 -12.68 -15.96
C ASN A 627 9.52 -13.61 -17.12
N GLN A 628 9.01 -14.82 -17.07
CA GLN A 628 9.17 -15.82 -18.12
C GLN A 628 7.80 -16.17 -18.68
N ASN A 629 7.71 -16.25 -19.98
CA ASN A 629 6.52 -16.68 -20.70
C ASN A 629 6.88 -17.68 -21.79
N ASP A 630 6.20 -18.81 -21.80
CA ASP A 630 6.35 -19.87 -22.80
C ASP A 630 5.14 -19.79 -23.76
N THR A 631 5.36 -19.28 -24.98
CA THR A 631 4.29 -19.02 -25.96
C THR A 631 4.41 -20.00 -27.11
N LEU A 632 3.30 -20.68 -27.45
CA LEU A 632 3.23 -21.48 -28.67
C LEU A 632 3.02 -20.55 -29.87
N THR A 633 3.93 -20.61 -30.84
CA THR A 633 3.84 -19.85 -32.08
C THR A 633 3.78 -20.80 -33.27
N PRO A 634 3.34 -20.35 -34.47
CA PRO A 634 3.43 -21.16 -35.69
C PRO A 634 4.84 -21.63 -36.05
N ALA A 635 5.86 -20.93 -35.54
CA ALA A 635 7.28 -21.28 -35.77
C ALA A 635 7.84 -22.23 -34.69
N GLY A 636 7.08 -22.59 -33.66
CA GLY A 636 7.47 -23.45 -32.56
C GLY A 636 7.18 -22.85 -31.20
N ASN A 637 7.62 -23.50 -30.11
CA ASN A 637 7.51 -23.00 -28.76
C ASN A 637 8.62 -21.99 -28.49
N GLU A 638 8.24 -20.78 -28.15
CA GLU A 638 9.16 -19.70 -27.76
C GLU A 638 9.10 -19.42 -26.28
N ARG A 639 10.27 -19.24 -25.67
CA ARG A 639 10.42 -18.76 -24.30
C ARG A 639 10.90 -17.33 -24.32
N THR A 640 10.07 -16.41 -23.83
CA THR A 640 10.46 -15.02 -23.60
C THR A 640 10.82 -14.83 -22.14
N THR A 641 12.00 -14.31 -21.88
CA THR A 641 12.47 -13.96 -20.52
C THR A 641 12.74 -12.47 -20.46
N LEU A 642 12.04 -11.78 -19.55
CA LEU A 642 12.23 -10.37 -19.25
C LEU A 642 12.83 -10.24 -17.85
N ARG A 643 14.12 -9.88 -17.79
CA ARG A 643 14.84 -9.67 -16.53
C ARG A 643 14.99 -8.17 -16.25
N ASN A 644 14.40 -7.69 -15.18
CA ASN A 644 14.59 -6.34 -14.66
C ASN A 644 15.55 -6.40 -13.47
N THR A 645 16.63 -5.62 -13.52
CA THR A 645 17.59 -5.51 -12.42
C THR A 645 17.74 -4.03 -12.06
N GLY A 646 17.48 -3.69 -10.79
CA GLY A 646 17.72 -2.37 -10.24
C GLY A 646 18.89 -2.42 -9.28
N PRO A 647 19.97 -1.62 -9.50
CA PRO A 647 21.00 -1.44 -8.50
C PRO A 647 20.38 -0.79 -7.25
N SER A 648 20.89 -1.15 -6.09
CA SER A 648 20.49 -0.53 -4.84
C SER A 648 21.68 0.21 -4.22
N TYR A 649 21.39 1.29 -3.52
CA TYR A 649 22.41 2.16 -2.94
C TYR A 649 22.23 2.28 -1.44
N MET A 650 23.31 2.60 -0.78
CA MET A 650 23.30 2.97 0.63
C MET A 650 22.78 4.40 0.76
N ASN A 651 21.83 4.62 1.67
CA ASN A 651 21.28 5.94 1.96
C ASN A 651 21.72 6.37 3.37
N TRP A 652 22.33 7.55 3.46
CA TRP A 652 22.70 8.18 4.71
C TRP A 652 21.81 9.38 5.01
N GLN A 653 21.44 9.57 6.26
CA GLN A 653 20.71 10.76 6.70
C GLN A 653 21.31 11.29 8.00
N LEU A 654 21.72 12.56 8.00
CA LEU A 654 22.06 13.30 9.21
C LEU A 654 20.87 14.15 9.61
N ARG A 655 20.45 14.05 10.88
CA ARG A 655 19.29 14.77 11.40
C ARG A 655 19.64 15.49 12.70
N LEU A 656 19.44 16.80 12.72
CA LEU A 656 19.49 17.63 13.92
C LEU A 656 18.07 17.74 14.49
N GLU A 657 17.88 17.36 15.73
CA GLU A 657 16.62 17.39 16.47
C GLU A 657 16.69 18.46 17.55
N LEU A 658 15.83 19.48 17.47
CA LEU A 658 15.78 20.62 18.38
C LEU A 658 14.42 20.68 19.06
N LYS A 659 14.41 20.83 20.37
CA LYS A 659 13.23 21.16 21.18
C LYS A 659 13.33 22.64 21.54
N LEU A 660 12.44 23.46 20.95
CA LEU A 660 12.42 24.91 21.07
C LEU A 660 11.60 25.40 22.26
#